data_a495fded7d2f244e05f1d4414ae0a015
#
_entry.id   a495fded7d2f244e05f1d4414ae0a015
#
_cell.length_a   1.000
_cell.length_b   1.000
_cell.length_c   1.000
_cell.angle_alpha   90.00
_cell.angle_beta   90.00
_cell.angle_gamma   90.00
#
_symmetry.space_group_name_H-M   'P 1'
#
loop_
_entity.id
_entity.type
_entity.pdbx_description
1 polymer ?
#
loop_
_entity_poly.entity_id
_entity_poly.type
_entity_poly.pdbx_seq_one_letter_code
_entity_poly.pdbx_strand_id
1 'polypeptide(L)'
;MPVATPAPRRPRMAMLVGNQVVGDSRVEKAAVSAVRAGYDVVVVGVSHRTTFNLGRYGSVPILRVPVTFRRHLAWQTLHGTARPDATDWSAVLDPEEAAAMTAWDLAHESGAGLPQAVVRGLSPHALPDGARGRLGRAARRLGRLGPARDRRGRAATRGRRALKNFAAGRTGAWREVWPLIADYEDGFLRALIDLAPDLVHVHDRHPLPAAAAYDRYRAARGLSPVPWVYDAHEWLPGQMMPGPVEQRIAWKAAEAELIHEADAVVAVTDGLADRMREYHALPERPVTVINGPWGTQVPMDPAERLPLRTELGLSDDVPLLVYLGRLAAVRGVGTLVDALPLLPGVHVAFVGSPDPDARQGLRDRAAQLDVADRMHIVDYVPSASVTWYVSSATAGVSPLLPTPAHESAVATKLRECLLAGLPLIVSDLREQARFVREQGVGTVFAPGDAADLARAVRDLLARRTELTAAARSPEITARHGWEAAERALHGLWRRLVPTPAAPPPVEIAPDPARDPRPRGLLVVGDPPTVRPLLDAWPADAGPATQRPPREVPEGRGLAVGGPEAVWGVLQDWVTDDRAHGTVLTGGEGPLWGRAEQSPVHELLSLRARGRQVALVAGERILAGVDRRLTAVPGHPWGGLDPDARGALDRRIRRQGRPFQAALAAGVPVLSHRRVEALLTPGVLWLPAPIPTPTDRGPSHDGASAPRTVLILPGDRTSAESAAVDELLAELTARGIPVEAPSGPRFRRRPDAFHGDVVVAPLHTGELEIAALQALAAGSAVVAGPPVAATPDECAPPVTEVDDATLLATVLGLLEETSAAARERRERAREHHARLHAPEAVLVRLQALLSPAETRDEPAAV
;
A
#
# COMPACT_ATOMS: atom_id res chain seq x y z
N MET A 1 17.69 9.28 -43.46
CA MET A 1 16.42 9.49 -42.74
C MET A 1 16.69 10.44 -41.58
N PRO A 2 15.96 11.53 -41.41
CA PRO A 2 16.16 12.38 -40.25
C PRO A 2 15.82 11.58 -38.99
N VAL A 3 16.75 11.58 -38.04
CA VAL A 3 16.52 11.00 -36.70
C VAL A 3 15.35 11.78 -36.07
N ALA A 4 14.23 11.11 -35.80
CA ALA A 4 13.08 11.72 -35.16
C ALA A 4 13.56 12.28 -33.82
N THR A 5 13.44 13.57 -33.61
CA THR A 5 13.69 14.21 -32.31
C THR A 5 12.74 13.57 -31.30
N PRO A 6 13.24 13.01 -30.19
CA PRO A 6 12.35 12.44 -29.19
C PRO A 6 11.33 13.49 -28.74
N ALA A 7 10.09 13.09 -28.60
CA ALA A 7 9.03 13.98 -28.11
C ALA A 7 9.46 14.61 -26.77
N PRO A 8 9.22 15.91 -26.56
CA PRO A 8 9.63 16.55 -25.33
C PRO A 8 8.96 15.86 -24.11
N ARG A 9 9.76 15.55 -23.08
CA ARG A 9 9.30 14.97 -21.80
C ARG A 9 8.22 15.86 -21.20
N ARG A 10 7.18 15.23 -20.62
CA ARG A 10 6.17 15.96 -19.83
C ARG A 10 6.82 16.56 -18.59
N PRO A 11 6.44 17.78 -18.19
CA PRO A 11 6.90 18.34 -16.94
C PRO A 11 6.42 17.49 -15.75
N ARG A 12 7.28 17.33 -14.76
CA ARG A 12 7.03 16.52 -13.55
C ARG A 12 6.55 17.41 -12.42
N MET A 13 5.44 17.02 -11.80
CA MET A 13 4.85 17.72 -10.64
C MET A 13 4.85 16.84 -9.41
N ALA A 14 5.45 17.31 -8.31
CA ALA A 14 5.31 16.72 -7.00
C ALA A 14 4.26 17.50 -6.18
N MET A 15 3.18 16.82 -5.78
CA MET A 15 2.16 17.36 -4.87
C MET A 15 2.43 16.86 -3.46
N LEU A 16 2.65 17.75 -2.51
CA LEU A 16 3.00 17.43 -1.14
C LEU A 16 1.80 17.63 -0.22
N VAL A 17 1.53 16.69 0.68
CA VAL A 17 0.46 16.80 1.69
C VAL A 17 0.84 16.16 3.02
N GLY A 18 0.50 16.81 4.14
CA GLY A 18 0.89 16.40 5.49
C GLY A 18 0.09 15.24 6.09
N ASN A 19 -0.62 14.46 5.28
CA ASN A 19 -1.42 13.31 5.70
C ASN A 19 -1.13 12.08 4.84
N GLN A 20 -1.87 10.98 5.04
CA GLN A 20 -1.71 9.73 4.27
C GLN A 20 -2.31 9.77 2.87
N VAL A 21 -2.86 10.89 2.42
CA VAL A 21 -3.58 11.11 1.14
C VAL A 21 -4.97 10.45 1.08
N VAL A 22 -5.16 9.30 1.73
CA VAL A 22 -6.43 8.56 1.65
C VAL A 22 -7.61 9.41 2.13
N GLY A 23 -8.60 9.59 1.25
CA GLY A 23 -9.80 10.37 1.56
C GLY A 23 -9.62 11.90 1.53
N ASP A 24 -8.45 12.40 1.11
CA ASP A 24 -8.24 13.83 0.87
C ASP A 24 -8.72 14.21 -0.53
N SER A 25 -10.02 14.42 -0.65
CA SER A 25 -10.67 14.65 -1.94
C SER A 25 -10.16 15.89 -2.69
N ARG A 26 -9.59 16.90 -1.99
CA ARG A 26 -8.97 18.06 -2.66
C ARG A 26 -7.68 17.68 -3.35
N VAL A 27 -6.80 17.00 -2.64
CA VAL A 27 -5.51 16.52 -3.17
C VAL A 27 -5.72 15.55 -4.33
N GLU A 28 -6.64 14.61 -4.16
CA GLU A 28 -6.99 13.64 -5.21
C GLU A 28 -7.48 14.31 -6.48
N LYS A 29 -8.42 15.27 -6.35
CA LYS A 29 -8.93 16.04 -7.49
C LYS A 29 -7.86 16.93 -8.14
N ALA A 30 -7.02 17.59 -7.35
CA ALA A 30 -5.91 18.39 -7.87
C ALA A 30 -4.92 17.53 -8.65
N ALA A 31 -4.60 16.33 -8.16
CA ALA A 31 -3.70 15.40 -8.83
C ALA A 31 -4.24 14.94 -10.19
N VAL A 32 -5.52 14.57 -10.26
CA VAL A 32 -6.19 14.23 -11.53
C VAL A 32 -6.18 15.42 -12.49
N SER A 33 -6.48 16.62 -11.98
CA SER A 33 -6.47 17.84 -12.80
C SER A 33 -5.08 18.15 -13.36
N ALA A 34 -4.01 17.90 -12.60
CA ALA A 34 -2.64 18.09 -13.09
C ALA A 34 -2.27 17.10 -14.20
N VAL A 35 -2.69 15.83 -14.08
CA VAL A 35 -2.52 14.85 -15.17
C VAL A 35 -3.30 15.30 -16.41
N ARG A 36 -4.52 15.79 -16.26
CA ARG A 36 -5.33 16.36 -17.35
C ARG A 36 -4.70 17.62 -17.96
N ALA A 37 -3.96 18.39 -17.16
CA ALA A 37 -3.19 19.53 -17.66
C ALA A 37 -1.91 19.14 -18.43
N GLY A 38 -1.52 17.86 -18.43
CA GLY A 38 -0.38 17.33 -19.17
C GLY A 38 0.89 17.14 -18.34
N TYR A 39 0.81 17.15 -17.01
CA TYR A 39 1.94 16.85 -16.13
C TYR A 39 2.07 15.35 -15.83
N ASP A 40 3.29 14.89 -15.61
CA ASP A 40 3.57 13.65 -14.89
C ASP A 40 3.51 13.97 -13.40
N VAL A 41 2.59 13.33 -12.66
CA VAL A 41 2.25 13.70 -11.28
C VAL A 41 2.61 12.59 -10.32
N VAL A 42 3.17 12.97 -9.17
CA VAL A 42 3.27 12.13 -7.97
C VAL A 42 2.73 12.88 -6.77
N VAL A 43 1.88 12.23 -5.96
CA VAL A 43 1.46 12.78 -4.66
C VAL A 43 2.39 12.23 -3.59
N VAL A 44 3.00 13.11 -2.81
CA VAL A 44 3.88 12.76 -1.69
C VAL A 44 3.15 13.02 -0.38
N GLY A 45 2.79 11.96 0.31
CA GLY A 45 2.11 12.01 1.62
C GLY A 45 3.01 11.53 2.76
N VAL A 46 2.44 11.40 3.95
CA VAL A 46 3.13 10.92 5.15
C VAL A 46 2.92 9.42 5.35
N SER A 47 3.99 8.70 5.64
CA SER A 47 3.96 7.36 6.19
C SER A 47 4.18 7.43 7.70
N HIS A 48 3.29 6.83 8.48
CA HIS A 48 3.51 6.64 9.92
C HIS A 48 4.50 5.50 10.21
N ARG A 49 4.89 4.76 9.17
CA ARG A 49 5.94 3.73 9.25
C ARG A 49 7.31 4.36 9.13
N THR A 50 8.33 3.63 9.57
CA THR A 50 9.74 4.02 9.38
C THR A 50 10.21 3.87 7.93
N THR A 51 9.37 3.33 7.05
CA THR A 51 9.64 3.04 5.65
C THR A 51 8.70 3.81 4.73
N PHE A 52 9.13 3.97 3.48
CA PHE A 52 8.27 4.50 2.43
C PHE A 52 7.16 3.51 2.08
N ASN A 53 6.00 4.02 1.73
CA ASN A 53 4.88 3.23 1.29
C ASN A 53 4.34 3.77 -0.03
N LEU A 54 4.06 2.88 -0.98
CA LEU A 54 3.48 3.24 -2.27
C LEU A 54 1.96 3.07 -2.23
N GLY A 55 1.27 3.97 -2.93
CA GLY A 55 -0.15 3.98 -3.16
C GLY A 55 -0.46 4.55 -4.52
N ARG A 56 -1.74 4.57 -4.90
CA ARG A 56 -2.20 5.28 -6.10
C ARG A 56 -3.59 5.84 -5.90
N TYR A 57 -3.91 6.84 -6.71
CA TYR A 57 -5.27 7.31 -6.96
C TYR A 57 -5.49 7.33 -8.47
N GLY A 58 -6.29 6.40 -8.99
CA GLY A 58 -6.38 6.18 -10.42
C GLY A 58 -5.01 5.87 -11.06
N SER A 59 -4.57 6.71 -11.98
CA SER A 59 -3.26 6.63 -12.63
C SER A 59 -2.15 7.40 -11.91
N VAL A 60 -2.44 8.07 -10.80
CA VAL A 60 -1.48 8.90 -10.07
C VAL A 60 -0.80 8.07 -8.97
N PRO A 61 0.53 7.93 -8.99
CA PRO A 61 1.27 7.30 -7.90
C PRO A 61 1.23 8.15 -6.63
N ILE A 62 1.10 7.49 -5.47
CA ILE A 62 1.23 8.09 -4.15
C ILE A 62 2.47 7.53 -3.49
N LEU A 63 3.42 8.39 -3.15
CA LEU A 63 4.61 8.07 -2.39
C LEU A 63 4.45 8.58 -0.96
N ARG A 64 4.31 7.69 0.03
CA ARG A 64 4.27 8.10 1.44
C ARG A 64 5.67 8.03 2.03
N VAL A 65 6.14 9.18 2.52
CA VAL A 65 7.48 9.32 3.10
C VAL A 65 7.44 9.14 4.62
N PRO A 66 8.45 8.49 5.23
CA PRO A 66 8.52 8.36 6.68
C PRO A 66 8.81 9.71 7.32
N VAL A 67 7.90 10.17 8.19
CA VAL A 67 8.13 11.30 9.09
C VAL A 67 8.36 10.72 10.48
N THR A 68 9.59 10.70 10.93
CA THR A 68 10.02 9.91 12.11
C THR A 68 9.72 10.58 13.45
N PHE A 69 9.24 11.81 13.46
CA PHE A 69 8.97 12.62 14.66
C PHE A 69 10.08 12.64 15.74
N ARG A 70 11.30 12.24 15.38
CA ARG A 70 12.43 12.06 16.32
C ARG A 70 12.83 13.33 17.03
N ARG A 71 12.80 14.46 16.33
CA ARG A 71 13.13 15.76 16.91
C ARG A 71 12.05 16.20 17.89
N HIS A 72 10.81 15.96 17.53
CA HIS A 72 9.66 16.30 18.37
C HIS A 72 9.60 15.45 19.63
N LEU A 73 9.81 14.15 19.54
CA LEU A 73 9.88 13.23 20.69
C LEU A 73 11.02 13.60 21.63
N ALA A 74 12.20 13.92 21.07
CA ALA A 74 13.33 14.40 21.88
C ALA A 74 13.01 15.71 22.59
N TRP A 75 12.30 16.63 21.93
CA TRP A 75 11.85 17.88 22.50
C TRP A 75 10.83 17.66 23.63
N GLN A 76 9.83 16.82 23.44
CA GLN A 76 8.84 16.45 24.46
C GLN A 76 9.52 15.84 25.71
N THR A 77 10.45 14.94 25.50
CA THR A 77 11.23 14.31 26.58
C THR A 77 12.01 15.34 27.39
N LEU A 78 12.58 16.35 26.72
CA LEU A 78 13.38 17.41 27.37
C LEU A 78 12.52 18.44 28.11
N HIS A 79 11.33 18.75 27.61
CA HIS A 79 10.48 19.81 28.17
C HIS A 79 9.50 19.30 29.22
N GLY A 80 9.42 17.98 29.45
CA GLY A 80 8.52 17.40 30.46
C GLY A 80 7.04 17.74 30.20
N THR A 81 6.70 18.04 28.96
CA THR A 81 5.29 18.16 28.57
C THR A 81 4.63 16.83 28.86
N ALA A 82 3.51 16.87 29.63
CA ALA A 82 2.70 15.69 29.86
C ALA A 82 2.52 14.97 28.52
N ARG A 83 2.80 13.67 28.50
CA ARG A 83 2.43 12.85 27.36
C ARG A 83 0.99 13.21 27.03
N PRO A 84 0.61 13.40 25.75
CA PRO A 84 -0.79 13.22 25.40
C PRO A 84 -1.16 11.85 26.02
N ASP A 85 -2.19 11.81 26.85
CA ASP A 85 -2.72 10.60 27.45
C ASP A 85 -2.59 9.51 26.42
N ALA A 86 -1.95 8.39 26.79
CA ALA A 86 -1.44 7.36 25.92
C ALA A 86 -2.22 7.34 24.60
N THR A 87 -1.66 8.01 23.60
CA THR A 87 -2.36 8.14 22.31
C THR A 87 -2.60 6.72 21.91
N ASP A 88 -3.84 6.33 21.70
CA ASP A 88 -4.15 4.98 21.27
C ASP A 88 -3.56 4.81 19.87
N TRP A 89 -2.32 4.38 19.85
CA TRP A 89 -1.55 4.15 18.64
C TRP A 89 -2.20 3.10 17.73
N SER A 90 -3.10 2.25 18.30
CA SER A 90 -3.83 1.25 17.54
C SER A 90 -4.80 1.85 16.52
N ALA A 91 -5.23 3.11 16.73
CA ALA A 91 -6.06 3.84 15.77
C ALA A 91 -5.25 4.47 14.61
N VAL A 92 -3.92 4.54 14.74
CA VAL A 92 -3.03 5.29 13.81
C VAL A 92 -1.96 4.41 13.19
N LEU A 93 -1.55 3.34 13.89
CA LEU A 93 -0.50 2.41 13.50
C LEU A 93 -1.10 1.02 13.26
N ASP A 94 -0.42 0.20 12.46
CA ASP A 94 -0.79 -1.21 12.39
C ASP A 94 -0.47 -1.94 13.72
N PRO A 95 -1.04 -3.15 13.96
CA PRO A 95 -0.90 -3.84 15.24
C PRO A 95 0.55 -4.10 15.66
N GLU A 96 1.48 -4.33 14.72
CA GLU A 96 2.91 -4.56 15.02
C GLU A 96 3.61 -3.25 15.36
N GLU A 97 3.30 -2.18 14.65
CA GLU A 97 3.85 -0.85 14.93
C GLU A 97 3.30 -0.32 16.25
N ALA A 98 2.00 -0.52 16.54
CA ALA A 98 1.40 -0.17 17.82
C ALA A 98 2.03 -0.97 18.97
N ALA A 99 2.27 -2.27 18.81
CA ALA A 99 2.97 -3.11 19.77
C ALA A 99 4.42 -2.67 19.97
N ALA A 100 5.14 -2.31 18.91
CA ALA A 100 6.51 -1.78 18.97
C ALA A 100 6.57 -0.42 19.68
N MET A 101 5.63 0.47 19.44
CA MET A 101 5.51 1.76 20.13
C MET A 101 5.15 1.56 21.60
N THR A 102 4.23 0.68 21.93
CA THR A 102 3.88 0.33 23.32
C THR A 102 5.07 -0.29 24.06
N ALA A 103 5.82 -1.18 23.41
CA ALA A 103 7.06 -1.74 23.99
C ALA A 103 8.13 -0.68 24.19
N TRP A 104 8.25 0.30 23.30
CA TRP A 104 9.14 1.45 23.42
C TRP A 104 8.73 2.36 24.61
N ASP A 105 7.43 2.61 24.75
CA ASP A 105 6.88 3.39 25.85
C ASP A 105 7.14 2.73 27.21
N LEU A 106 6.85 1.43 27.32
CA LEU A 106 7.10 0.63 28.52
C LEU A 106 8.58 0.59 28.89
N ALA A 107 9.49 0.47 27.93
CA ALA A 107 10.93 0.50 28.17
C ALA A 107 11.41 1.87 28.67
N HIS A 108 10.76 2.96 28.21
CA HIS A 108 11.05 4.32 28.68
C HIS A 108 10.55 4.57 30.10
N GLU A 109 9.38 4.05 30.46
CA GLU A 109 8.80 4.15 31.80
C GLU A 109 9.60 3.38 32.85
N SER A 110 10.08 2.20 32.49
CA SER A 110 10.85 1.33 33.38
C SER A 110 12.29 1.76 33.59
N GLY A 111 12.79 2.78 32.86
CA GLY A 111 14.22 3.16 32.86
C GLY A 111 15.15 2.07 32.31
N ALA A 112 14.57 0.96 31.82
CA ALA A 112 15.30 -0.11 31.17
C ALA A 112 15.71 0.35 29.76
N GLY A 113 16.95 0.10 29.36
CA GLY A 113 17.39 0.33 27.97
C GLY A 113 16.51 -0.47 27.02
N LEU A 114 16.22 0.09 25.84
CA LEU A 114 15.41 -0.55 24.81
C LEU A 114 15.82 -2.02 24.63
N PRO A 115 14.89 -2.97 24.73
CA PRO A 115 15.18 -4.38 24.48
C PRO A 115 15.88 -4.53 23.14
N GLN A 116 16.95 -5.33 23.08
CA GLN A 116 17.70 -5.54 21.82
C GLN A 116 16.80 -6.01 20.65
N ALA A 117 15.65 -6.60 20.93
CA ALA A 117 14.64 -7.00 19.94
C ALA A 117 13.96 -5.80 19.27
N VAL A 118 13.66 -4.72 20.01
CA VAL A 118 13.07 -3.47 19.48
C VAL A 118 14.11 -2.71 18.67
N VAL A 119 15.39 -2.70 19.13
CA VAL A 119 16.49 -2.12 18.36
C VAL A 119 16.79 -2.92 17.09
N ARG A 120 16.51 -4.23 17.04
CA ARG A 120 16.65 -5.08 15.85
C ARG A 120 15.47 -4.95 14.88
N GLY A 121 14.27 -4.66 15.37
CA GLY A 121 13.09 -4.35 14.53
C GLY A 121 13.19 -2.98 13.87
N LEU A 122 13.88 -2.03 14.48
CA LEU A 122 14.31 -0.77 13.85
C LEU A 122 15.51 -1.08 12.95
N SER A 123 15.26 -1.51 11.73
CA SER A 123 16.19 -1.99 10.69
C SER A 123 17.66 -1.62 10.93
N PRO A 124 18.56 -2.61 11.17
CA PRO A 124 19.99 -2.35 11.44
C PRO A 124 20.74 -1.81 10.21
N HIS A 125 20.13 -1.79 9.04
CA HIS A 125 20.74 -1.34 7.77
C HIS A 125 20.57 0.16 7.46
N ALA A 126 19.82 0.90 8.27
CA ALA A 126 19.57 2.33 8.05
C ALA A 126 20.68 3.27 8.52
N LEU A 127 21.74 2.77 9.19
CA LEU A 127 22.83 3.60 9.73
C LEU A 127 24.19 3.15 9.20
N PRO A 128 25.02 4.04 8.65
CA PRO A 128 26.39 3.74 8.28
C PRO A 128 27.23 3.34 9.50
N ASP A 129 28.21 2.45 9.30
CA ASP A 129 29.05 1.91 10.40
C ASP A 129 29.73 2.99 11.25
N GLY A 130 30.08 4.14 10.67
CA GLY A 130 30.58 5.29 11.40
C GLY A 130 29.54 6.01 12.27
N ALA A 131 28.23 5.89 11.99
CA ALA A 131 27.17 6.46 12.80
C ALA A 131 26.77 5.55 13.99
N ARG A 132 26.88 4.21 13.82
CA ARG A 132 26.71 3.23 14.92
C ARG A 132 27.69 3.48 16.04
N GLY A 133 28.96 3.77 15.71
CA GLY A 133 30.00 4.12 16.69
C GLY A 133 29.74 5.47 17.39
N ARG A 134 29.16 6.45 16.70
CA ARG A 134 28.83 7.77 17.28
C ARG A 134 27.57 7.74 18.14
N LEU A 135 26.50 7.04 17.72
CA LEU A 135 25.29 6.84 18.51
C LEU A 135 25.56 5.96 19.75
N GLY A 136 26.37 4.91 19.64
CA GLY A 136 26.79 4.09 20.77
C GLY A 136 27.64 4.87 21.75
N ARG A 137 28.47 5.83 21.29
CA ARG A 137 29.22 6.75 22.17
C ARG A 137 28.33 7.84 22.75
N ALA A 138 27.37 8.36 21.99
CA ALA A 138 26.37 9.33 22.47
C ALA A 138 25.44 8.70 23.51
N ALA A 139 24.94 7.49 23.28
CA ALA A 139 24.13 6.74 24.24
C ALA A 139 24.93 6.41 25.55
N ARG A 140 26.19 6.03 25.42
CA ARG A 140 27.07 5.83 26.60
C ARG A 140 27.43 7.13 27.33
N ARG A 141 27.55 8.27 26.63
CA ARG A 141 27.71 9.59 27.24
C ARG A 141 26.41 10.07 27.91
N LEU A 142 25.27 9.79 27.35
CA LEU A 142 23.96 10.11 27.95
C LEU A 142 23.68 9.26 29.19
N GLY A 143 24.11 7.98 29.22
CA GLY A 143 24.00 7.11 30.40
C GLY A 143 24.89 7.52 31.56
N ARG A 144 25.91 8.37 31.31
CA ARG A 144 26.85 8.91 32.35
C ARG A 144 26.48 10.32 32.81
N LEU A 145 25.42 10.92 32.30
CA LEU A 145 24.94 12.24 32.70
C LEU A 145 24.03 12.12 33.93
N GLY A 146 24.49 12.68 35.02
CA GLY A 146 23.95 12.63 36.39
C GLY A 146 22.47 12.99 36.56
N PRO A 147 22.00 13.15 37.81
CA PRO A 147 20.60 12.99 38.20
C PRO A 147 19.60 13.93 37.50
N ALA A 148 18.35 13.49 37.43
CA ALA A 148 17.24 14.09 36.68
C ALA A 148 16.99 15.61 36.86
N ARG A 149 17.47 16.19 37.95
CA ARG A 149 17.38 17.65 38.23
C ARG A 149 18.12 18.53 37.22
N ASP A 150 19.29 18.06 36.75
CA ASP A 150 20.13 18.84 35.82
C ASP A 150 19.61 18.81 34.37
N ARG A 151 18.82 17.78 34.02
CA ARG A 151 18.16 17.67 32.69
C ARG A 151 17.02 18.66 32.56
N ARG A 152 16.19 18.83 33.62
CA ARG A 152 15.08 19.81 33.63
C ARG A 152 15.56 21.25 33.53
N GLY A 153 16.67 21.58 34.23
CA GLY A 153 17.30 22.89 34.13
C GLY A 153 17.84 23.22 32.74
N ARG A 154 18.48 22.26 32.07
CA ARG A 154 18.97 22.44 30.67
C ARG A 154 17.86 22.49 29.63
N ALA A 155 16.78 21.74 29.81
CA ALA A 155 15.60 21.80 28.95
C ALA A 155 14.88 23.16 29.07
N ALA A 156 14.66 23.65 30.30
CA ALA A 156 14.09 24.95 30.53
C ALA A 156 14.95 26.09 29.94
N THR A 157 16.28 25.96 30.01
CA THR A 157 17.22 26.96 29.43
C THR A 157 17.16 26.94 27.89
N ARG A 158 17.06 25.75 27.26
CA ARG A 158 16.87 25.64 25.79
C ARG A 158 15.52 26.19 25.34
N GLY A 159 14.43 25.87 26.04
CA GLY A 159 13.11 26.40 25.73
C GLY A 159 13.06 27.93 25.84
N ARG A 160 13.67 28.52 26.90
CA ARG A 160 13.79 29.98 27.02
C ARG A 160 14.65 30.59 25.92
N ARG A 161 15.72 29.91 25.48
CA ARG A 161 16.55 30.36 24.35
C ARG A 161 15.80 30.32 23.04
N ALA A 162 15.03 29.24 22.78
CA ALA A 162 14.18 29.12 21.60
C ALA A 162 13.13 30.24 21.55
N LEU A 163 12.42 30.47 22.65
CA LEU A 163 11.46 31.57 22.77
C LEU A 163 12.12 32.95 22.63
N LYS A 164 13.34 33.13 23.14
CA LYS A 164 14.09 34.40 22.99
C LYS A 164 14.51 34.61 21.54
N ASN A 165 14.98 33.58 20.85
CA ASN A 165 15.33 33.65 19.44
C ASN A 165 14.08 33.95 18.57
N PHE A 166 12.95 33.34 18.92
CA PHE A 166 11.65 33.59 18.28
C PHE A 166 11.19 35.03 18.51
N ALA A 167 11.20 35.51 19.77
CA ALA A 167 10.84 36.87 20.10
C ALA A 167 11.78 37.93 19.47
N ALA A 168 13.02 37.55 19.17
CA ALA A 168 14.01 38.40 18.47
C ALA A 168 13.84 38.33 16.92
N GLY A 169 12.80 37.70 16.39
CA GLY A 169 12.50 37.61 14.95
C GLY A 169 13.55 36.86 14.12
N ARG A 170 14.29 35.89 14.72
CA ARG A 170 15.29 35.13 13.99
C ARG A 170 14.62 34.17 13.00
N THR A 171 14.99 34.27 11.74
CA THR A 171 14.54 33.40 10.65
C THR A 171 14.67 31.91 11.01
N GLY A 172 13.63 31.12 10.85
CA GLY A 172 13.60 29.70 11.13
C GLY A 172 13.54 29.32 12.62
N ALA A 173 13.43 30.29 13.54
CA ALA A 173 13.37 30.02 14.99
C ALA A 173 12.17 29.13 15.40
N TRP A 174 11.13 29.08 14.62
CA TRP A 174 9.97 28.20 14.79
C TRP A 174 10.36 26.71 14.80
N ARG A 175 11.45 26.30 14.14
CA ARG A 175 12.00 24.92 14.19
C ARG A 175 12.48 24.52 15.58
N GLU A 176 12.95 25.50 16.38
CA GLU A 176 13.41 25.27 17.76
C GLU A 176 12.22 25.27 18.75
N VAL A 177 11.19 26.08 18.45
CA VAL A 177 9.96 26.21 19.29
C VAL A 177 9.10 24.95 19.14
N TRP A 178 8.92 24.44 17.91
CA TRP A 178 8.13 23.24 17.62
C TRP A 178 8.84 22.33 16.60
N PRO A 179 9.78 21.48 17.04
CA PRO A 179 10.64 20.68 16.16
C PRO A 179 9.90 19.68 15.24
N LEU A 180 8.62 19.37 15.49
CA LEU A 180 7.76 18.62 14.60
C LEU A 180 7.78 19.19 13.17
N ILE A 181 7.85 20.51 13.03
CA ILE A 181 7.90 21.17 11.71
C ILE A 181 9.17 20.75 10.95
N ALA A 182 10.30 20.63 11.66
CA ALA A 182 11.55 20.16 11.05
C ALA A 182 11.54 18.66 10.73
N ASP A 183 10.78 17.85 11.45
CA ASP A 183 10.59 16.43 11.09
C ASP A 183 9.81 16.27 9.76
N TYR A 184 8.80 17.10 9.52
CA TYR A 184 8.11 17.17 8.23
C TYR A 184 9.04 17.68 7.12
N GLU A 185 9.81 18.76 7.38
CA GLU A 185 10.77 19.31 6.43
C GLU A 185 11.77 18.23 5.96
N ASP A 186 12.38 17.48 6.89
CA ASP A 186 13.37 16.45 6.56
C ASP A 186 12.77 15.30 5.72
N GLY A 187 11.56 14.86 6.07
CA GLY A 187 10.88 13.77 5.36
C GLY A 187 10.55 14.11 3.90
N PHE A 188 9.94 15.26 3.68
CA PHE A 188 9.53 15.70 2.34
C PHE A 188 10.70 16.19 1.48
N LEU A 189 11.67 16.91 2.08
CA LEU A 189 12.85 17.41 1.35
C LEU A 189 13.61 16.28 0.67
N ARG A 190 13.78 15.15 1.35
CA ARG A 190 14.46 13.99 0.77
C ARG A 190 13.74 13.47 -0.47
N ALA A 191 12.41 13.38 -0.43
CA ALA A 191 11.63 12.96 -1.58
C ALA A 191 11.75 13.95 -2.75
N LEU A 192 11.74 15.27 -2.48
CA LEU A 192 11.92 16.29 -3.53
C LEU A 192 13.30 16.18 -4.19
N ILE A 193 14.35 15.90 -3.41
CA ILE A 193 15.70 15.70 -3.97
C ILE A 193 15.72 14.49 -4.91
N ASP A 194 15.11 13.39 -4.50
CA ASP A 194 15.08 12.15 -5.26
C ASP A 194 14.19 12.25 -6.52
N LEU A 195 13.07 12.95 -6.43
CA LEU A 195 12.12 13.15 -7.52
C LEU A 195 12.57 14.21 -8.53
N ALA A 196 13.30 15.23 -8.07
CA ALA A 196 13.70 16.39 -8.87
C ALA A 196 12.56 16.90 -9.81
N PRO A 197 11.42 17.33 -9.25
CA PRO A 197 10.27 17.79 -10.04
C PRO A 197 10.59 19.10 -10.77
N ASP A 198 9.79 19.41 -11.79
CA ASP A 198 9.80 20.69 -12.51
C ASP A 198 8.85 21.71 -11.86
N LEU A 199 7.86 21.24 -11.07
CA LEU A 199 6.90 22.04 -10.32
C LEU A 199 6.55 21.34 -9.00
N VAL A 200 6.49 22.10 -7.90
CA VAL A 200 6.01 21.59 -6.59
C VAL A 200 4.68 22.25 -6.24
N HIS A 201 3.70 21.45 -5.80
CA HIS A 201 2.43 21.97 -5.28
C HIS A 201 2.24 21.50 -3.84
N VAL A 202 2.22 22.44 -2.92
CA VAL A 202 2.19 22.18 -1.47
C VAL A 202 0.77 22.35 -0.96
N HIS A 203 0.16 21.26 -0.51
CA HIS A 203 -1.14 21.26 0.14
C HIS A 203 -1.01 21.38 1.65
N ASP A 204 -1.64 22.41 2.21
CA ASP A 204 -1.63 22.74 3.64
C ASP A 204 -0.21 23.06 4.18
N ARG A 205 -0.14 23.41 5.45
CA ARG A 205 1.07 23.93 6.12
C ARG A 205 2.20 22.94 6.32
N HIS A 206 1.87 21.63 6.46
CA HIS A 206 2.85 20.64 6.93
C HIS A 206 4.07 20.46 6.01
N PRO A 207 3.92 20.36 4.68
CA PRO A 207 5.08 20.26 3.79
C PRO A 207 5.66 21.60 3.32
N LEU A 208 5.06 22.75 3.73
CA LEU A 208 5.50 24.08 3.35
C LEU A 208 7.01 24.32 3.60
N PRO A 209 7.59 23.94 4.77
CA PRO A 209 9.02 24.13 5.00
C PRO A 209 9.92 23.34 4.05
N ALA A 210 9.45 22.18 3.58
CA ALA A 210 10.25 21.35 2.69
C ALA A 210 10.40 21.95 1.28
N ALA A 211 9.36 22.60 0.73
CA ALA A 211 9.45 23.28 -0.56
C ALA A 211 10.49 24.41 -0.50
N ALA A 212 10.42 25.28 0.48
CA ALA A 212 11.41 26.34 0.69
C ALA A 212 12.83 25.81 0.96
N ALA A 213 12.94 24.69 1.72
CA ALA A 213 14.21 24.02 1.93
C ALA A 213 14.78 23.41 0.65
N TYR A 214 13.92 22.92 -0.25
CA TYR A 214 14.32 22.38 -1.55
C TYR A 214 14.92 23.46 -2.44
N ASP A 215 14.34 24.66 -2.49
CA ASP A 215 14.94 25.78 -3.23
C ASP A 215 16.31 26.16 -2.68
N ARG A 216 16.45 26.24 -1.36
CA ARG A 216 17.75 26.50 -0.71
C ARG A 216 18.76 25.38 -1.01
N TYR A 217 18.33 24.13 -1.01
CA TYR A 217 19.17 23.00 -1.42
C TYR A 217 19.67 23.12 -2.86
N ARG A 218 18.80 23.52 -3.79
CA ARG A 218 19.14 23.73 -5.20
C ARG A 218 20.09 24.89 -5.40
N ALA A 219 19.79 26.04 -4.80
CA ALA A 219 20.64 27.23 -4.84
C ALA A 219 22.06 26.95 -4.33
N ALA A 220 22.20 26.20 -3.22
CA ALA A 220 23.50 25.79 -2.66
C ALA A 220 24.32 24.91 -3.60
N ARG A 221 23.72 24.34 -4.64
CA ARG A 221 24.35 23.50 -5.68
C ARG A 221 24.45 24.18 -7.04
N GLY A 222 24.09 25.46 -7.14
CA GLY A 222 24.06 26.19 -8.42
C GLY A 222 23.01 25.67 -9.40
N LEU A 223 21.97 24.97 -8.92
CA LEU A 223 20.87 24.50 -9.74
C LEU A 223 19.78 25.58 -9.85
N SER A 224 19.09 25.63 -10.99
CA SER A 224 17.98 26.54 -11.19
C SER A 224 16.87 26.33 -10.17
N PRO A 225 16.17 27.37 -9.67
CA PRO A 225 15.02 27.24 -8.80
C PRO A 225 13.91 26.43 -9.48
N VAL A 226 13.07 25.81 -8.67
CA VAL A 226 11.87 25.11 -9.14
C VAL A 226 10.66 25.86 -8.61
N PRO A 227 9.74 26.35 -9.48
CA PRO A 227 8.58 27.04 -9.02
C PRO A 227 7.71 26.17 -8.11
N TRP A 228 7.11 26.78 -7.08
CA TRP A 228 6.23 26.09 -6.19
C TRP A 228 5.02 26.90 -5.75
N VAL A 229 3.92 26.20 -5.54
CA VAL A 229 2.61 26.75 -5.16
C VAL A 229 2.29 26.36 -3.74
N TYR A 230 1.84 27.30 -2.92
CA TYR A 230 1.26 27.04 -1.61
C TYR A 230 -0.27 27.05 -1.69
N ASP A 231 -0.91 25.91 -1.52
CA ASP A 231 -2.37 25.75 -1.45
C ASP A 231 -2.82 25.77 0.01
N ALA A 232 -3.27 26.93 0.48
CA ALA A 232 -3.76 27.12 1.83
C ALA A 232 -5.20 26.62 1.94
N HIS A 233 -5.39 25.46 2.55
CA HIS A 233 -6.70 24.84 2.73
C HIS A 233 -7.58 25.59 3.73
N GLU A 234 -6.96 26.27 4.71
CA GLU A 234 -7.65 26.93 5.82
C GLU A 234 -6.94 28.23 6.23
N TRP A 235 -7.66 29.08 6.98
CA TRP A 235 -7.11 30.27 7.60
C TRP A 235 -6.27 29.89 8.84
N LEU A 236 -4.99 29.66 8.67
CA LEU A 236 -4.10 29.21 9.75
C LEU A 236 -4.05 30.15 10.97
N PRO A 237 -3.97 31.47 10.83
CA PRO A 237 -4.01 32.40 11.97
C PRO A 237 -5.27 32.29 12.83
N GLY A 238 -6.41 31.92 12.23
CA GLY A 238 -7.71 31.75 12.92
C GLY A 238 -8.01 30.30 13.32
N GLN A 239 -7.16 29.35 12.98
CA GLN A 239 -7.40 27.93 13.26
C GLN A 239 -7.23 27.64 14.75
N MET A 240 -8.26 27.01 15.34
CA MET A 240 -8.18 26.48 16.70
C MET A 240 -7.47 25.11 16.67
N MET A 241 -6.14 25.13 16.73
CA MET A 241 -5.37 23.89 16.82
C MET A 241 -5.42 23.37 18.25
N PRO A 242 -5.83 22.10 18.46
CA PRO A 242 -5.64 21.45 19.74
C PRO A 242 -4.13 21.32 20.04
N GLY A 243 -3.76 21.36 21.31
CA GLY A 243 -2.35 21.23 21.73
C GLY A 243 -1.76 22.54 22.30
N PRO A 244 -0.45 22.50 22.60
CA PRO A 244 0.23 23.59 23.29
C PRO A 244 0.30 24.88 22.46
N VAL A 245 0.43 26.01 23.14
CA VAL A 245 0.50 27.33 22.52
C VAL A 245 1.71 27.46 21.59
N GLU A 246 2.81 26.79 21.91
CA GLU A 246 4.05 26.74 21.14
C GLU A 246 3.80 26.20 19.72
N GLN A 247 2.98 25.16 19.59
CA GLN A 247 2.58 24.61 18.30
C GLN A 247 1.91 25.66 17.41
N ARG A 248 0.94 26.38 17.97
CA ARG A 248 0.17 27.40 17.21
C ARG A 248 1.04 28.56 16.79
N ILE A 249 1.90 29.02 17.70
CA ILE A 249 2.84 30.14 17.43
C ILE A 249 3.85 29.73 16.35
N ALA A 250 4.44 28.55 16.46
CA ALA A 250 5.45 28.07 15.52
C ALA A 250 4.89 27.89 14.10
N TRP A 251 3.70 27.29 13.94
CA TRP A 251 3.07 27.13 12.63
C TRP A 251 2.71 28.47 11.99
N LYS A 252 2.15 29.43 12.77
CA LYS A 252 1.85 30.77 12.26
C LYS A 252 3.12 31.51 11.81
N ALA A 253 4.20 31.38 12.57
CA ALA A 253 5.47 31.99 12.22
C ALA A 253 6.11 31.35 10.99
N ALA A 254 6.02 30.02 10.87
CA ALA A 254 6.50 29.30 9.69
C ALA A 254 5.74 29.72 8.43
N GLU A 255 4.41 29.81 8.49
CA GLU A 255 3.61 30.29 7.36
C GLU A 255 3.96 31.74 6.99
N ALA A 256 4.00 32.64 8.00
CA ALA A 256 4.30 34.06 7.75
C ALA A 256 5.70 34.29 7.14
N GLU A 257 6.68 33.44 7.50
CA GLU A 257 8.02 33.51 6.92
C GLU A 257 8.06 32.95 5.49
N LEU A 258 7.46 31.76 5.28
CA LEU A 258 7.67 30.96 4.08
C LEU A 258 6.69 31.27 2.94
N ILE A 259 5.53 31.84 3.22
CA ILE A 259 4.52 32.16 2.21
C ILE A 259 5.04 33.13 1.15
N HIS A 260 6.00 33.98 1.50
CA HIS A 260 6.64 34.94 0.60
C HIS A 260 7.69 34.31 -0.34
N GLU A 261 8.11 33.09 -0.04
CA GLU A 261 9.03 32.32 -0.92
C GLU A 261 8.26 31.56 -2.02
N ALA A 262 6.91 31.42 -1.90
CA ALA A 262 6.10 30.73 -2.90
C ALA A 262 5.92 31.59 -4.17
N ASP A 263 6.01 30.96 -5.36
CA ASP A 263 5.77 31.63 -6.65
C ASP A 263 4.28 31.92 -6.86
N ALA A 264 3.39 31.22 -6.17
CA ALA A 264 1.98 31.51 -6.13
C ALA A 264 1.33 30.94 -4.87
N VAL A 265 0.27 31.61 -4.43
CA VAL A 265 -0.56 31.19 -3.30
C VAL A 265 -1.98 30.90 -3.79
N VAL A 266 -2.58 29.83 -3.28
CA VAL A 266 -3.96 29.42 -3.54
C VAL A 266 -4.77 29.47 -2.26
N ALA A 267 -6.03 29.90 -2.35
CA ALA A 267 -7.00 29.93 -1.26
C ALA A 267 -8.32 29.28 -1.67
N VAL A 268 -9.07 28.75 -0.71
CA VAL A 268 -10.32 27.99 -0.99
C VAL A 268 -11.55 28.87 -1.20
N THR A 269 -11.48 30.14 -0.87
CA THR A 269 -12.55 31.14 -1.09
C THR A 269 -11.97 32.52 -1.39
N ASP A 270 -12.76 33.39 -2.04
CA ASP A 270 -12.36 34.79 -2.29
C ASP A 270 -12.10 35.55 -0.99
N GLY A 271 -12.96 35.36 0.01
CA GLY A 271 -12.77 36.04 1.32
C GLY A 271 -11.50 35.56 2.03
N LEU A 272 -11.08 34.30 1.87
CA LEU A 272 -9.79 33.82 2.38
C LEU A 272 -8.63 34.43 1.59
N ALA A 273 -8.73 34.49 0.27
CA ALA A 273 -7.71 35.08 -0.60
C ALA A 273 -7.45 36.57 -0.22
N ASP A 274 -8.51 37.35 -0.05
CA ASP A 274 -8.41 38.77 0.36
C ASP A 274 -7.79 38.91 1.74
N ARG A 275 -8.23 38.10 2.71
CA ARG A 275 -7.69 38.11 4.08
C ARG A 275 -6.21 37.70 4.12
N MET A 276 -5.80 36.67 3.36
CA MET A 276 -4.40 36.26 3.29
C MET A 276 -3.53 37.35 2.68
N ARG A 277 -4.02 37.99 1.59
CA ARG A 277 -3.30 39.12 0.97
C ARG A 277 -3.04 40.23 1.97
N GLU A 278 -4.08 40.62 2.70
CA GLU A 278 -3.98 41.70 3.69
C GLU A 278 -3.07 41.33 4.88
N TYR A 279 -3.32 40.17 5.49
CA TYR A 279 -2.61 39.71 6.70
C TYR A 279 -1.12 39.45 6.47
N HIS A 280 -0.77 38.82 5.36
CA HIS A 280 0.61 38.51 4.99
C HIS A 280 1.26 39.59 4.12
N ALA A 281 0.54 40.68 3.78
CA ALA A 281 1.01 41.74 2.86
C ALA A 281 1.53 41.17 1.52
N LEU A 282 0.82 40.18 0.94
CA LEU A 282 1.23 39.53 -0.29
C LEU A 282 1.15 40.52 -1.48
N PRO A 283 2.15 40.51 -2.38
CA PRO A 283 2.16 41.40 -3.57
C PRO A 283 0.99 41.09 -4.52
N GLU A 284 0.66 39.83 -4.66
CA GLU A 284 -0.44 39.34 -5.48
C GLU A 284 -1.55 38.72 -4.63
N ARG A 285 -2.79 38.86 -5.10
CA ARG A 285 -3.92 38.18 -4.48
C ARG A 285 -3.82 36.66 -4.73
N PRO A 286 -3.95 35.82 -3.70
CA PRO A 286 -4.02 34.37 -3.90
C PRO A 286 -5.09 33.96 -4.93
N VAL A 287 -4.79 32.95 -5.73
CA VAL A 287 -5.72 32.39 -6.70
C VAL A 287 -6.82 31.63 -5.96
N THR A 288 -8.07 31.97 -6.22
CA THR A 288 -9.19 31.23 -5.62
C THR A 288 -9.41 29.90 -6.32
N VAL A 289 -9.24 28.81 -5.60
CA VAL A 289 -9.49 27.42 -6.04
C VAL A 289 -10.47 26.78 -5.06
N ILE A 290 -11.73 26.79 -5.42
CA ILE A 290 -12.81 26.27 -4.56
C ILE A 290 -12.67 24.76 -4.33
N ASN A 291 -13.07 24.28 -3.16
CA ASN A 291 -13.15 22.84 -2.90
C ASN A 291 -14.58 22.33 -3.20
N GLY A 292 -14.96 22.32 -4.48
CA GLY A 292 -16.23 21.77 -4.98
C GLY A 292 -16.11 20.25 -5.25
N PRO A 293 -17.21 19.52 -5.28
CA PRO A 293 -17.23 18.16 -5.83
C PRO A 293 -17.12 18.19 -7.36
N TRP A 294 -16.86 17.05 -7.99
CA TRP A 294 -17.03 16.90 -9.42
C TRP A 294 -18.50 17.14 -9.79
N GLY A 295 -18.75 17.83 -10.90
CA GLY A 295 -20.12 18.10 -11.39
C GLY A 295 -20.86 16.83 -11.85
N THR A 296 -20.12 15.78 -12.18
CA THR A 296 -20.69 14.47 -12.55
C THR A 296 -21.06 13.68 -11.30
N GLN A 297 -22.33 13.33 -11.19
CA GLN A 297 -22.81 12.43 -10.13
C GLN A 297 -22.45 10.98 -10.48
N VAL A 298 -21.88 10.25 -9.52
CA VAL A 298 -21.52 8.83 -9.67
C VAL A 298 -22.52 7.98 -8.89
N PRO A 299 -23.44 7.26 -9.57
CA PRO A 299 -24.37 6.33 -8.91
C PRO A 299 -23.62 5.21 -8.18
N MET A 300 -24.17 4.73 -7.09
CA MET A 300 -23.74 3.49 -6.43
C MET A 300 -24.48 2.29 -7.03
N ASP A 301 -23.87 1.09 -6.92
CA ASP A 301 -24.56 -0.14 -7.25
C ASP A 301 -25.79 -0.29 -6.34
N PRO A 302 -26.98 -0.48 -6.88
CA PRO A 302 -28.20 -0.68 -6.07
C PRO A 302 -28.11 -1.89 -5.13
N ALA A 303 -27.26 -2.89 -5.45
CA ALA A 303 -27.01 -4.03 -4.56
C ALA A 303 -26.15 -3.64 -3.34
N GLU A 304 -25.34 -2.56 -3.45
CA GLU A 304 -24.52 -2.05 -2.35
C GLU A 304 -25.25 -0.98 -1.55
N ARG A 305 -25.95 -0.06 -2.22
CA ARG A 305 -26.64 1.04 -1.55
C ARG A 305 -27.72 1.70 -2.41
N LEU A 306 -28.85 2.01 -1.80
CA LEU A 306 -29.95 2.75 -2.43
C LEU A 306 -29.81 4.26 -2.21
N PRO A 307 -30.46 5.14 -3.03
CA PRO A 307 -30.56 6.56 -2.72
C PRO A 307 -31.12 6.82 -1.32
N LEU A 308 -30.66 7.88 -0.64
CA LEU A 308 -30.95 8.16 0.78
C LEU A 308 -32.43 7.98 1.15
N ARG A 309 -33.32 8.58 0.40
CA ARG A 309 -34.77 8.51 0.68
C ARG A 309 -35.33 7.08 0.61
N THR A 310 -34.89 6.33 -0.40
CA THR A 310 -35.29 4.93 -0.60
C THR A 310 -34.73 4.04 0.52
N GLU A 311 -33.47 4.26 0.92
CA GLU A 311 -32.83 3.55 2.03
C GLU A 311 -33.58 3.78 3.35
N LEU A 312 -34.12 4.98 3.57
CA LEU A 312 -34.89 5.34 4.77
C LEU A 312 -36.38 4.95 4.68
N GLY A 313 -36.85 4.41 3.56
CA GLY A 313 -38.25 4.05 3.37
C GLY A 313 -39.23 5.24 3.36
N LEU A 314 -38.73 6.44 3.02
CA LEU A 314 -39.54 7.66 3.04
C LEU A 314 -40.18 7.95 1.68
N SER A 315 -41.48 8.31 1.67
CA SER A 315 -42.19 8.74 0.47
C SER A 315 -41.73 10.16 0.00
N ASP A 316 -41.97 10.52 -1.24
CA ASP A 316 -41.47 11.77 -1.87
C ASP A 316 -42.11 13.05 -1.28
N ASP A 317 -43.26 12.95 -0.65
CA ASP A 317 -43.96 14.06 0.00
C ASP A 317 -43.38 14.40 1.41
N VAL A 318 -42.68 13.49 2.05
CA VAL A 318 -42.04 13.72 3.36
C VAL A 318 -40.82 14.64 3.21
N PRO A 319 -40.81 15.82 3.88
CA PRO A 319 -39.63 16.69 3.86
C PRO A 319 -38.43 16.02 4.57
N LEU A 320 -37.32 15.82 3.85
CA LEU A 320 -36.10 15.22 4.35
C LEU A 320 -34.94 16.22 4.28
N LEU A 321 -34.48 16.68 5.45
CA LEU A 321 -33.26 17.49 5.57
C LEU A 321 -32.04 16.60 5.67
N VAL A 322 -30.93 16.98 5.04
CA VAL A 322 -29.68 16.22 5.12
C VAL A 322 -28.53 17.09 5.66
N TYR A 323 -27.84 16.55 6.64
CA TYR A 323 -26.55 17.07 7.14
C TYR A 323 -25.43 16.14 6.72
N LEU A 324 -24.36 16.71 6.13
CA LEU A 324 -23.16 15.97 5.72
C LEU A 324 -21.97 16.35 6.60
N GLY A 325 -21.31 15.38 7.23
CA GLY A 325 -20.04 15.59 7.91
C GLY A 325 -19.96 15.06 9.36
N ARG A 326 -18.94 15.56 10.09
CA ARG A 326 -18.66 15.13 11.48
C ARG A 326 -19.75 15.61 12.43
N LEU A 327 -20.15 14.75 13.36
CA LEU A 327 -21.16 15.05 14.40
C LEU A 327 -20.50 15.73 15.61
N ALA A 328 -19.84 16.87 15.42
CA ALA A 328 -19.22 17.61 16.52
C ALA A 328 -20.15 18.72 17.03
N ALA A 329 -20.20 18.98 18.34
CA ALA A 329 -21.06 19.99 18.96
C ALA A 329 -20.87 21.38 18.36
N VAL A 330 -19.60 21.78 18.08
CA VAL A 330 -19.27 23.06 17.44
C VAL A 330 -19.86 23.22 16.04
N ARG A 331 -20.27 22.13 15.40
CA ARG A 331 -20.95 22.12 14.10
C ARG A 331 -22.47 22.29 14.20
N GLY A 332 -23.00 22.47 15.42
CA GLY A 332 -24.37 22.81 15.66
C GLY A 332 -25.39 21.71 15.35
N VAL A 333 -24.94 20.46 15.26
CA VAL A 333 -25.83 19.31 14.91
C VAL A 333 -26.98 19.12 15.90
N GLY A 334 -26.78 19.49 17.19
CA GLY A 334 -27.83 19.48 18.20
C GLY A 334 -29.00 20.42 17.87
N THR A 335 -28.73 21.57 17.26
CA THR A 335 -29.76 22.53 16.85
C THR A 335 -30.77 21.93 15.88
N LEU A 336 -30.32 21.01 15.00
CA LEU A 336 -31.21 20.29 14.07
C LEU A 336 -32.18 19.37 14.82
N VAL A 337 -31.69 18.63 15.82
CA VAL A 337 -32.52 17.76 16.64
C VAL A 337 -33.49 18.57 17.50
N ASP A 338 -33.01 19.68 18.09
CA ASP A 338 -33.82 20.60 18.90
C ASP A 338 -34.92 21.28 18.12
N ALA A 339 -34.79 21.44 16.80
CA ALA A 339 -35.81 22.02 15.93
C ALA A 339 -36.93 21.05 15.53
N LEU A 340 -36.71 19.72 15.60
CA LEU A 340 -37.68 18.72 15.14
C LEU A 340 -39.05 18.75 15.85
N PRO A 341 -39.15 19.02 17.18
CA PRO A 341 -40.45 19.23 17.82
C PRO A 341 -41.27 20.36 17.21
N LEU A 342 -40.61 21.40 16.66
CA LEU A 342 -41.22 22.56 16.02
C LEU A 342 -41.57 22.32 14.54
N LEU A 343 -41.22 21.16 14.00
CA LEU A 343 -41.31 20.78 12.59
C LEU A 343 -42.01 19.41 12.42
N PRO A 344 -43.32 19.35 12.67
CA PRO A 344 -44.07 18.09 12.51
C PRO A 344 -43.93 17.54 11.08
N GLY A 345 -43.69 16.23 10.96
CA GLY A 345 -43.54 15.54 9.69
C GLY A 345 -42.22 15.78 8.92
N VAL A 346 -41.31 16.62 9.44
CA VAL A 346 -39.99 16.80 8.85
C VAL A 346 -39.01 15.78 9.43
N HIS A 347 -38.24 15.13 8.58
CA HIS A 347 -37.18 14.17 8.93
C HIS A 347 -35.81 14.80 8.71
N VAL A 348 -34.82 14.36 9.51
CA VAL A 348 -33.42 14.77 9.38
C VAL A 348 -32.54 13.53 9.25
N ALA A 349 -31.65 13.52 8.26
CA ALA A 349 -30.62 12.50 8.09
C ALA A 349 -29.21 13.09 8.31
N PHE A 350 -28.44 12.46 9.17
CA PHE A 350 -27.02 12.74 9.43
C PHE A 350 -26.17 11.71 8.72
N VAL A 351 -25.35 12.14 7.75
CA VAL A 351 -24.57 11.24 6.89
C VAL A 351 -23.07 11.41 7.17
N GLY A 352 -22.36 10.33 7.48
CA GLY A 352 -20.92 10.26 7.31
C GLY A 352 -20.04 10.34 8.54
N SER A 353 -20.55 10.38 9.79
CA SER A 353 -19.68 10.33 10.98
C SER A 353 -19.61 8.95 11.61
N PRO A 354 -18.40 8.35 11.75
CA PRO A 354 -18.25 7.08 12.44
C PRO A 354 -18.21 7.19 13.98
N ASP A 355 -18.17 8.42 14.55
CA ASP A 355 -18.02 8.70 15.98
C ASP A 355 -19.19 8.12 16.80
N PRO A 356 -18.97 7.04 17.59
CA PRO A 356 -20.05 6.36 18.32
C PRO A 356 -20.65 7.23 19.42
N ASP A 357 -19.83 8.02 20.13
CA ASP A 357 -20.28 8.82 21.26
C ASP A 357 -21.15 9.99 20.80
N ALA A 358 -20.74 10.65 19.70
CA ALA A 358 -21.52 11.72 19.09
C ALA A 358 -22.86 11.17 18.53
N ARG A 359 -22.85 9.98 17.92
CA ARG A 359 -24.08 9.31 17.44
C ARG A 359 -25.01 9.00 18.60
N GLN A 360 -24.49 8.47 19.70
CA GLN A 360 -25.28 8.12 20.88
C GLN A 360 -25.87 9.39 21.53
N GLY A 361 -25.08 10.45 21.68
CA GLY A 361 -25.57 11.71 22.23
C GLY A 361 -26.73 12.32 21.44
N LEU A 362 -26.71 12.22 20.10
CA LEU A 362 -27.85 12.67 19.27
C LEU A 362 -29.07 11.76 19.42
N ARG A 363 -28.90 10.43 19.54
CA ARG A 363 -30.01 9.50 19.80
C ARG A 363 -30.67 9.77 21.15
N ASP A 364 -29.87 9.96 22.18
CA ASP A 364 -30.37 10.27 23.52
C ASP A 364 -31.16 11.60 23.50
N ARG A 365 -30.64 12.59 22.79
CA ARG A 365 -31.35 13.89 22.64
C ARG A 365 -32.64 13.75 21.87
N ALA A 366 -32.67 12.99 20.78
CA ALA A 366 -33.89 12.75 20.01
C ALA A 366 -34.94 11.97 20.80
N ALA A 367 -34.54 11.01 21.63
CA ALA A 367 -35.42 10.29 22.52
C ALA A 367 -36.02 11.19 23.60
N GLN A 368 -35.21 12.07 24.21
CA GLN A 368 -35.67 13.06 25.18
C GLN A 368 -36.74 14.01 24.62
N LEU A 369 -36.67 14.30 23.33
CA LEU A 369 -37.59 15.22 22.62
C LEU A 369 -38.73 14.49 21.91
N ASP A 370 -38.85 13.17 22.04
CA ASP A 370 -39.85 12.33 21.37
C ASP A 370 -39.87 12.51 19.83
N VAL A 371 -38.70 12.53 19.23
CA VAL A 371 -38.49 12.70 17.77
C VAL A 371 -37.53 11.66 17.18
N ALA A 372 -37.29 10.56 17.88
CA ALA A 372 -36.34 9.53 17.46
C ALA A 372 -36.73 8.86 16.12
N ASP A 373 -38.01 8.74 15.84
CA ASP A 373 -38.57 8.22 14.59
C ASP A 373 -38.29 9.10 13.35
N ARG A 374 -38.00 10.38 13.57
CA ARG A 374 -37.73 11.35 12.51
C ARG A 374 -36.25 11.74 12.37
N MET A 375 -35.37 11.17 13.20
CA MET A 375 -33.95 11.36 13.17
C MET A 375 -33.22 10.12 12.68
N HIS A 376 -32.51 10.23 11.58
CA HIS A 376 -31.76 9.12 10.96
C HIS A 376 -30.24 9.37 11.01
N ILE A 377 -29.47 8.35 11.38
CA ILE A 377 -28.01 8.39 11.33
C ILE A 377 -27.54 7.34 10.34
N VAL A 378 -26.89 7.80 9.27
CA VAL A 378 -26.47 6.99 8.14
C VAL A 378 -24.96 6.90 8.08
N ASP A 379 -24.46 5.75 7.67
CA ASP A 379 -23.04 5.51 7.57
C ASP A 379 -22.36 6.30 6.45
N TYR A 380 -21.03 6.33 6.47
CA TYR A 380 -20.21 7.06 5.50
C TYR A 380 -20.57 6.67 4.06
N VAL A 381 -20.66 7.68 3.22
CA VAL A 381 -20.82 7.55 1.77
C VAL A 381 -19.57 8.10 1.09
N PRO A 382 -18.97 7.37 0.13
CA PRO A 382 -17.85 7.83 -0.64
C PRO A 382 -18.06 9.21 -1.28
N SER A 383 -17.05 10.07 -1.24
CA SER A 383 -17.16 11.46 -1.72
C SER A 383 -17.56 11.57 -3.21
N ALA A 384 -17.19 10.57 -4.03
CA ALA A 384 -17.58 10.53 -5.44
C ALA A 384 -19.07 10.30 -5.66
N SER A 385 -19.75 9.64 -4.71
CA SER A 385 -21.17 9.24 -4.82
C SER A 385 -22.09 10.03 -3.89
N VAL A 386 -21.56 10.87 -3.00
CA VAL A 386 -22.35 11.56 -1.98
C VAL A 386 -23.41 12.48 -2.61
N THR A 387 -23.09 13.17 -3.72
CA THR A 387 -24.01 14.04 -4.44
C THR A 387 -25.19 13.26 -5.03
N TRP A 388 -24.92 12.10 -5.62
CA TRP A 388 -25.98 11.20 -6.09
C TRP A 388 -26.82 10.66 -4.93
N TYR A 389 -26.19 10.20 -3.87
CA TYR A 389 -26.84 9.57 -2.73
C TYR A 389 -27.85 10.50 -2.06
N VAL A 390 -27.46 11.78 -1.83
CA VAL A 390 -28.32 12.75 -1.15
C VAL A 390 -29.29 13.50 -2.08
N SER A 391 -29.19 13.33 -3.40
CA SER A 391 -30.02 14.06 -4.39
C SER A 391 -31.52 13.87 -4.21
N SER A 392 -31.94 12.80 -3.53
CA SER A 392 -33.32 12.50 -3.17
C SER A 392 -33.83 13.23 -1.91
N ALA A 393 -32.97 13.96 -1.19
CA ALA A 393 -33.37 14.78 -0.05
C ALA A 393 -34.13 16.04 -0.49
N THR A 394 -34.71 16.78 0.49
CA THR A 394 -35.44 18.03 0.23
C THR A 394 -34.54 19.25 0.30
N ALA A 395 -33.59 19.26 1.27
CA ALA A 395 -32.64 20.37 1.45
C ALA A 395 -31.39 19.92 2.19
N GLY A 396 -30.25 20.57 1.89
CA GLY A 396 -29.01 20.47 2.65
C GLY A 396 -28.94 21.47 3.79
N VAL A 397 -28.43 21.04 4.98
CA VAL A 397 -28.35 21.92 6.15
C VAL A 397 -26.92 22.06 6.66
N SER A 398 -26.50 23.30 6.98
CA SER A 398 -25.22 23.60 7.64
C SER A 398 -25.44 24.49 8.86
N PRO A 399 -25.61 23.91 10.06
CA PRO A 399 -25.98 24.62 11.28
C PRO A 399 -24.78 25.10 12.10
N LEU A 400 -23.64 25.43 11.48
CA LEU A 400 -22.39 25.78 12.15
C LEU A 400 -22.60 26.83 13.26
N LEU A 401 -21.90 26.63 14.39
CA LEU A 401 -21.84 27.62 15.47
C LEU A 401 -20.69 28.64 15.21
N PRO A 402 -20.75 29.85 15.77
CA PRO A 402 -19.77 30.90 15.54
C PRO A 402 -18.38 30.50 16.05
N THR A 403 -17.42 30.45 15.16
CA THR A 403 -15.98 30.39 15.46
C THR A 403 -15.23 31.22 14.41
N PRO A 404 -14.02 31.72 14.72
CA PRO A 404 -13.23 32.48 13.74
C PRO A 404 -12.97 31.69 12.42
N ALA A 405 -12.87 30.37 12.50
CA ALA A 405 -12.70 29.50 11.34
C ALA A 405 -14.02 29.38 10.53
N HIS A 406 -15.15 29.20 11.20
CA HIS A 406 -16.44 29.08 10.54
C HIS A 406 -16.92 30.37 9.87
N GLU A 407 -16.55 31.54 10.43
CA GLU A 407 -16.83 32.85 9.83
C GLU A 407 -16.13 33.05 8.46
N SER A 408 -15.04 32.33 8.23
CA SER A 408 -14.20 32.47 7.02
C SER A 408 -14.40 31.36 6.01
N ALA A 409 -15.28 30.39 6.30
CA ALA A 409 -15.39 29.17 5.52
C ALA A 409 -16.76 29.00 4.86
N VAL A 410 -16.75 28.51 3.64
CA VAL A 410 -17.91 27.83 3.03
C VAL A 410 -17.62 26.34 3.06
N ALA A 411 -18.36 25.62 3.88
CA ALA A 411 -18.15 24.17 4.02
C ALA A 411 -18.30 23.45 2.68
N THR A 412 -17.36 22.57 2.35
CA THR A 412 -17.40 21.73 1.12
C THR A 412 -18.74 21.01 0.99
N LYS A 413 -19.30 20.58 2.11
CA LYS A 413 -20.57 19.84 2.17
C LYS A 413 -21.79 20.66 1.69
N LEU A 414 -21.74 21.97 1.79
CA LEU A 414 -22.76 22.85 1.17
C LEU A 414 -22.71 22.77 -0.36
N ARG A 415 -21.52 22.72 -0.93
CA ARG A 415 -21.35 22.57 -2.38
C ARG A 415 -21.78 21.18 -2.85
N GLU A 416 -21.54 20.14 -2.05
CA GLU A 416 -22.03 18.79 -2.34
C GLU A 416 -23.57 18.74 -2.36
N CYS A 417 -24.23 19.33 -1.37
CA CYS A 417 -25.69 19.47 -1.37
C CYS A 417 -26.20 20.27 -2.56
N LEU A 418 -25.57 21.41 -2.84
CA LEU A 418 -25.96 22.28 -3.95
C LEU A 418 -25.84 21.58 -5.31
N LEU A 419 -24.73 20.86 -5.55
CA LEU A 419 -24.54 20.08 -6.78
C LEU A 419 -25.38 18.80 -6.84
N ALA A 420 -25.91 18.34 -5.70
CA ALA A 420 -27.00 17.36 -5.67
C ALA A 420 -28.35 17.94 -6.09
N GLY A 421 -28.42 19.23 -6.38
CA GLY A 421 -29.65 19.96 -6.74
C GLY A 421 -30.54 20.33 -5.56
N LEU A 422 -29.95 20.39 -4.33
CA LEU A 422 -30.67 20.69 -3.10
C LEU A 422 -30.54 22.16 -2.73
N PRO A 423 -31.62 22.86 -2.42
CA PRO A 423 -31.57 24.15 -1.77
C PRO A 423 -30.97 24.04 -0.36
N LEU A 424 -30.45 25.13 0.17
CA LEU A 424 -29.62 25.15 1.37
C LEU A 424 -30.29 25.89 2.54
N ILE A 425 -30.07 25.39 3.77
CA ILE A 425 -30.40 26.08 5.02
C ILE A 425 -29.11 26.24 5.79
N VAL A 426 -28.69 27.49 6.07
CA VAL A 426 -27.40 27.74 6.73
C VAL A 426 -27.56 28.70 7.92
N SER A 427 -26.70 28.51 8.95
CA SER A 427 -26.61 29.53 10.02
C SER A 427 -26.00 30.82 9.50
N ASP A 428 -26.40 31.96 10.09
CA ASP A 428 -25.97 33.31 9.69
C ASP A 428 -24.52 33.58 10.12
N LEU A 429 -23.58 32.89 9.45
CA LEU A 429 -22.14 33.13 9.53
C LEU A 429 -21.70 33.80 8.23
N ARG A 430 -20.76 34.74 8.32
CA ARG A 430 -20.38 35.62 7.22
C ARG A 430 -20.32 34.98 5.84
N GLU A 431 -19.45 34.00 5.67
CA GLU A 431 -19.17 33.45 4.32
C GLU A 431 -20.29 32.54 3.83
N GLN A 432 -20.83 31.66 4.67
CA GLN A 432 -21.89 30.73 4.20
C GLN A 432 -23.24 31.45 4.00
N ALA A 433 -23.55 32.44 4.83
CA ALA A 433 -24.79 33.23 4.65
C ALA A 433 -24.69 34.15 3.42
N ARG A 434 -23.52 34.78 3.20
CA ARG A 434 -23.23 35.52 1.98
C ARG A 434 -23.40 34.64 0.75
N PHE A 435 -22.79 33.45 0.78
CA PHE A 435 -22.86 32.45 -0.31
C PHE A 435 -24.32 32.10 -0.68
N VAL A 436 -25.16 31.77 0.31
CA VAL A 436 -26.55 31.39 0.07
C VAL A 436 -27.40 32.57 -0.44
N ARG A 437 -27.19 33.77 0.11
CA ARG A 437 -27.91 34.98 -0.29
C ARG A 437 -27.56 35.44 -1.72
N GLU A 438 -26.25 35.47 -2.04
CA GLU A 438 -25.76 35.88 -3.38
C GLU A 438 -26.20 34.92 -4.49
N GLN A 439 -26.27 33.62 -4.19
CA GLN A 439 -26.67 32.62 -5.17
C GLN A 439 -28.20 32.43 -5.24
N GLY A 440 -28.95 32.96 -4.27
CA GLY A 440 -30.42 32.81 -4.22
C GLY A 440 -30.89 31.35 -4.04
N VAL A 441 -30.08 30.50 -3.38
CA VAL A 441 -30.27 29.02 -3.36
C VAL A 441 -30.76 28.50 -2.00
N GLY A 442 -31.27 29.35 -1.11
CA GLY A 442 -31.67 28.84 0.20
C GLY A 442 -32.10 29.90 1.20
N THR A 443 -32.14 29.52 2.48
CA THR A 443 -32.57 30.33 3.62
C THR A 443 -31.48 30.38 4.71
N VAL A 444 -31.55 31.39 5.58
CA VAL A 444 -30.55 31.63 6.62
C VAL A 444 -31.27 31.76 7.98
N PHE A 445 -30.64 31.26 9.04
CA PHE A 445 -31.13 31.29 10.43
C PHE A 445 -30.06 31.69 11.44
N ALA A 446 -30.44 32.16 12.61
CA ALA A 446 -29.55 32.57 13.69
C ALA A 446 -28.79 31.32 14.25
N PRO A 447 -27.44 31.36 14.37
CA PRO A 447 -26.66 30.24 14.85
C PRO A 447 -27.10 29.72 16.23
N GLY A 448 -27.37 28.41 16.35
CA GLY A 448 -27.78 27.77 17.60
C GLY A 448 -29.25 27.99 17.98
N ASP A 449 -30.02 28.70 17.19
CA ASP A 449 -31.43 28.96 17.45
C ASP A 449 -32.32 27.96 16.71
N ALA A 450 -32.91 27.01 17.47
CA ALA A 450 -33.79 25.98 16.94
C ALA A 450 -35.13 26.51 16.41
N ALA A 451 -35.65 27.60 17.03
CA ALA A 451 -36.89 28.19 16.60
C ALA A 451 -36.72 28.95 15.27
N ASP A 452 -35.60 29.68 15.13
CA ASP A 452 -35.30 30.37 13.88
C ASP A 452 -34.91 29.42 12.77
N LEU A 453 -34.24 28.29 13.09
CA LEU A 453 -34.02 27.19 12.15
C LEU A 453 -35.35 26.63 11.65
N ALA A 454 -36.33 26.37 12.55
CA ALA A 454 -37.65 25.91 12.18
C ALA A 454 -38.40 26.91 11.27
N ARG A 455 -38.25 28.23 11.48
CA ARG A 455 -38.76 29.27 10.58
C ARG A 455 -38.09 29.13 9.20
N ALA A 456 -36.75 29.06 9.15
CA ALA A 456 -36.02 28.97 7.90
C ALA A 456 -36.36 27.71 7.09
N VAL A 457 -36.64 26.58 7.77
CA VAL A 457 -37.13 25.35 7.14
C VAL A 457 -38.51 25.57 6.50
N ARG A 458 -39.48 26.18 7.25
CA ARG A 458 -40.79 26.47 6.70
C ARG A 458 -40.75 27.44 5.51
N ASP A 459 -39.91 28.45 5.57
CA ASP A 459 -39.66 29.38 4.47
C ASP A 459 -39.14 28.66 3.23
N LEU A 460 -38.15 27.76 3.40
CA LEU A 460 -37.61 26.98 2.30
C LEU A 460 -38.70 26.08 1.69
N LEU A 461 -39.48 25.38 2.52
CA LEU A 461 -40.54 24.47 2.04
C LEU A 461 -41.60 25.23 1.27
N ALA A 462 -41.98 26.43 1.69
CA ALA A 462 -42.92 27.29 0.98
C ALA A 462 -42.41 27.76 -0.40
N ARG A 463 -41.10 27.92 -0.54
CA ARG A 463 -40.39 28.33 -1.76
C ARG A 463 -39.65 27.18 -2.45
N ARG A 464 -39.95 25.92 -2.11
CA ARG A 464 -39.19 24.73 -2.56
C ARG A 464 -38.96 24.69 -4.07
N THR A 465 -40.02 24.92 -4.85
CA THR A 465 -39.93 24.87 -6.33
C THR A 465 -38.96 25.90 -6.89
N GLU A 466 -39.03 27.14 -6.41
CA GLU A 466 -38.17 28.25 -6.81
C GLU A 466 -36.71 27.96 -6.44
N LEU A 467 -36.45 27.63 -5.17
CA LEU A 467 -35.10 27.41 -4.65
C LEU A 467 -34.42 26.17 -5.22
N THR A 468 -35.21 25.10 -5.49
CA THR A 468 -34.69 23.90 -6.16
C THR A 468 -34.33 24.20 -7.62
N ALA A 469 -35.14 24.98 -8.33
CA ALA A 469 -34.82 25.40 -9.70
C ALA A 469 -33.55 26.23 -9.76
N ALA A 470 -33.36 27.16 -8.81
CA ALA A 470 -32.14 27.93 -8.68
C ALA A 470 -30.91 27.02 -8.40
N ALA A 471 -31.02 26.09 -7.43
CA ALA A 471 -29.95 25.15 -7.09
C ALA A 471 -29.55 24.22 -8.26
N ARG A 472 -30.49 23.90 -9.15
CA ARG A 472 -30.25 23.02 -10.31
C ARG A 472 -29.85 23.77 -11.58
N SER A 473 -29.63 25.10 -11.49
CA SER A 473 -29.24 25.85 -12.68
C SER A 473 -27.85 25.43 -13.19
N PRO A 474 -27.63 25.41 -14.52
CA PRO A 474 -26.30 25.09 -15.08
C PRO A 474 -25.19 26.04 -14.59
N GLU A 475 -25.53 27.28 -14.32
CA GLU A 475 -24.62 28.32 -13.82
C GLU A 475 -24.06 27.95 -12.44
N ILE A 476 -24.87 27.38 -11.58
CA ILE A 476 -24.47 26.89 -10.25
C ILE A 476 -23.46 25.75 -10.40
N THR A 477 -23.74 24.75 -11.24
CA THR A 477 -22.81 23.64 -11.50
C THR A 477 -21.51 24.17 -12.08
N ALA A 478 -21.55 25.04 -13.08
CA ALA A 478 -20.37 25.60 -13.73
C ALA A 478 -19.49 26.45 -12.79
N ARG A 479 -20.09 27.08 -11.79
CA ARG A 479 -19.42 27.98 -10.82
C ARG A 479 -18.89 27.23 -9.59
N HIS A 480 -19.60 26.23 -9.10
CA HIS A 480 -19.34 25.60 -7.81
C HIS A 480 -18.84 24.16 -7.91
N GLY A 481 -18.84 23.56 -9.10
CA GLY A 481 -18.20 22.29 -9.37
C GLY A 481 -16.67 22.38 -9.40
N TRP A 482 -16.01 21.24 -9.26
CA TRP A 482 -14.55 21.16 -9.32
C TRP A 482 -13.97 21.65 -10.64
N GLU A 483 -14.72 21.57 -11.73
CA GLU A 483 -14.32 22.04 -13.07
C GLU A 483 -13.93 23.53 -13.08
N ALA A 484 -14.54 24.36 -12.23
CA ALA A 484 -14.12 25.75 -12.05
C ALA A 484 -12.75 25.85 -11.38
N ALA A 485 -12.53 25.07 -10.34
CA ALA A 485 -11.25 24.94 -9.65
C ALA A 485 -10.15 24.41 -10.58
N GLU A 486 -10.48 23.38 -11.37
CA GLU A 486 -9.58 22.78 -12.36
C GLU A 486 -9.09 23.81 -13.40
N ARG A 487 -9.99 24.63 -13.94
CA ARG A 487 -9.60 25.72 -14.88
C ARG A 487 -8.65 26.73 -14.24
N ALA A 488 -8.91 27.11 -12.98
CA ALA A 488 -8.05 28.04 -12.24
C ALA A 488 -6.64 27.43 -11.99
N LEU A 489 -6.59 26.17 -11.58
CA LEU A 489 -5.34 25.43 -11.38
C LEU A 489 -4.55 25.27 -12.69
N HIS A 490 -5.21 24.88 -13.79
CA HIS A 490 -4.57 24.76 -15.10
C HIS A 490 -3.97 26.10 -15.56
N GLY A 491 -4.68 27.21 -15.36
CA GLY A 491 -4.18 28.55 -15.68
C GLY A 491 -2.96 28.92 -14.83
N LEU A 492 -3.00 28.58 -13.53
CA LEU A 492 -1.90 28.82 -12.61
C LEU A 492 -0.64 28.00 -12.98
N TRP A 493 -0.78 26.68 -13.09
CA TRP A 493 0.34 25.81 -13.33
C TRP A 493 1.03 26.07 -14.69
N ARG A 494 0.24 26.31 -15.76
CA ARG A 494 0.78 26.62 -17.10
C ARG A 494 1.52 27.96 -17.17
N ARG A 495 1.18 28.92 -16.30
CA ARG A 495 1.98 30.15 -16.18
C ARG A 495 3.35 29.90 -15.56
N LEU A 496 3.43 28.98 -14.60
CA LEU A 496 4.67 28.63 -13.91
C LEU A 496 5.53 27.67 -14.74
N VAL A 497 4.93 26.60 -15.27
CA VAL A 497 5.61 25.59 -16.08
C VAL A 497 4.70 25.15 -17.24
N PRO A 498 4.92 25.65 -18.47
CA PRO A 498 4.11 25.30 -19.63
C PRO A 498 4.17 23.80 -19.98
N THR A 499 3.04 23.26 -20.41
CA THR A 499 2.94 21.87 -20.90
C THR A 499 2.89 21.81 -22.42
N PRO A 500 3.61 20.87 -23.08
CA PRO A 500 3.79 20.91 -24.54
C PRO A 500 2.65 20.36 -25.39
N ALA A 501 1.65 19.68 -24.85
CA ALA A 501 0.58 19.09 -25.67
C ALA A 501 -0.71 18.82 -24.89
N ALA A 502 -1.84 18.62 -25.61
CA ALA A 502 -3.09 18.15 -25.04
C ALA A 502 -2.88 16.75 -24.43
N PRO A 503 -3.27 16.56 -23.16
CA PRO A 503 -3.09 15.28 -22.49
C PRO A 503 -4.02 14.23 -23.08
N PRO A 504 -3.67 12.93 -22.95
CA PRO A 504 -4.63 11.86 -23.22
C PRO A 504 -5.83 11.99 -22.27
N PRO A 505 -7.01 11.49 -22.66
CA PRO A 505 -8.15 11.47 -21.78
C PRO A 505 -7.79 10.68 -20.51
N VAL A 506 -7.90 11.35 -19.35
CA VAL A 506 -7.70 10.71 -18.06
C VAL A 506 -9.05 10.24 -17.56
N GLU A 507 -9.19 8.94 -17.47
CA GLU A 507 -10.32 8.33 -16.79
C GLU A 507 -10.30 8.78 -15.32
N ILE A 508 -11.35 9.45 -14.86
CA ILE A 508 -11.54 9.74 -13.45
C ILE A 508 -11.69 8.37 -12.79
N ALA A 509 -10.72 7.98 -11.99
CA ALA A 509 -10.87 6.75 -11.25
C ALA A 509 -12.12 6.90 -10.36
N PRO A 510 -13.08 6.00 -10.48
CA PRO A 510 -14.08 5.83 -9.44
C PRO A 510 -13.34 5.56 -8.12
N ASP A 511 -14.01 5.83 -7.00
CA ASP A 511 -13.59 5.50 -5.65
C ASP A 511 -12.69 4.24 -5.62
N PRO A 512 -11.51 4.27 -4.95
CA PRO A 512 -10.65 3.08 -4.82
C PRO A 512 -11.38 1.84 -4.31
N ALA A 513 -12.50 2.00 -3.59
CA ALA A 513 -13.39 0.90 -3.21
C ALA A 513 -14.14 0.28 -4.40
N ARG A 514 -14.20 0.98 -5.54
CA ARG A 514 -14.91 0.55 -6.76
C ARG A 514 -13.99 0.21 -7.92
N ASP A 515 -12.67 0.38 -7.76
CA ASP A 515 -11.73 -0.13 -8.75
C ASP A 515 -11.96 -1.66 -8.82
N PRO A 516 -12.42 -2.22 -9.95
CA PRO A 516 -12.68 -3.65 -10.04
C PRO A 516 -11.42 -4.36 -9.57
N ARG A 517 -11.55 -5.30 -8.64
CA ARG A 517 -10.40 -6.01 -8.10
C ARG A 517 -9.62 -6.58 -9.28
N PRO A 518 -8.38 -6.13 -9.52
CA PRO A 518 -7.64 -6.64 -10.66
C PRO A 518 -7.48 -8.14 -10.51
N ARG A 519 -7.60 -8.86 -11.63
CA ARG A 519 -7.59 -10.33 -11.64
C ARG A 519 -6.26 -10.90 -12.16
N GLY A 520 -5.39 -10.06 -12.74
CA GLY A 520 -4.14 -10.52 -13.34
C GLY A 520 -3.15 -11.13 -12.35
N LEU A 521 -2.18 -11.87 -12.86
CA LEU A 521 -1.06 -12.48 -12.15
C LEU A 521 0.23 -11.71 -12.44
N LEU A 522 0.89 -11.20 -11.41
CA LEU A 522 2.24 -10.65 -11.47
C LEU A 522 3.24 -11.60 -10.79
N VAL A 523 4.28 -11.99 -11.52
CA VAL A 523 5.42 -12.72 -10.96
C VAL A 523 6.64 -11.80 -10.98
N VAL A 524 7.21 -11.53 -9.81
CA VAL A 524 8.44 -10.73 -9.68
C VAL A 524 9.61 -11.65 -9.32
N GLY A 525 10.63 -11.62 -10.16
CA GLY A 525 11.78 -12.50 -10.09
C GLY A 525 11.80 -13.50 -11.24
N ASP A 526 12.77 -14.35 -11.22
CA ASP A 526 12.90 -15.48 -12.14
C ASP A 526 12.93 -16.81 -11.36
N PRO A 527 11.85 -17.19 -10.68
CA PRO A 527 11.74 -18.57 -10.25
C PRO A 527 11.43 -19.40 -11.50
N PRO A 528 12.38 -20.20 -12.00
CA PRO A 528 12.23 -20.97 -13.23
C PRO A 528 11.00 -21.90 -13.18
N THR A 529 10.49 -22.13 -11.99
CA THR A 529 9.34 -22.99 -11.69
C THR A 529 7.99 -22.31 -11.85
N VAL A 530 7.91 -21.00 -12.03
CA VAL A 530 6.62 -20.25 -12.09
C VAL A 530 6.21 -19.90 -13.52
N ARG A 531 7.14 -19.97 -14.49
CA ARG A 531 6.86 -19.65 -15.89
C ARG A 531 5.66 -20.42 -16.45
N PRO A 532 5.50 -21.74 -16.21
CA PRO A 532 4.36 -22.48 -16.71
C PRO A 532 3.00 -22.00 -16.16
N LEU A 533 2.98 -21.38 -14.97
CA LEU A 533 1.77 -20.77 -14.42
C LEU A 533 1.33 -19.51 -15.19
N LEU A 534 2.29 -18.74 -15.71
CA LEU A 534 1.98 -17.58 -16.54
C LEU A 534 1.34 -18.01 -17.86
N ASP A 535 1.87 -19.08 -18.46
CA ASP A 535 1.39 -19.60 -19.73
C ASP A 535 -0.01 -20.27 -19.58
N ALA A 536 -0.30 -20.82 -18.39
CA ALA A 536 -1.59 -21.43 -18.06
C ALA A 536 -2.62 -20.45 -17.47
N TRP A 537 -2.26 -19.18 -17.23
CA TRP A 537 -3.18 -18.22 -16.64
C TRP A 537 -4.37 -17.95 -17.56
N PRO A 538 -5.64 -18.07 -17.09
CA PRO A 538 -6.81 -17.89 -17.93
C PRO A 538 -6.87 -16.48 -18.54
N ALA A 539 -7.12 -16.37 -19.84
CA ALA A 539 -7.16 -15.09 -20.56
C ALA A 539 -8.27 -14.15 -20.03
N ASP A 540 -9.35 -14.70 -19.50
CA ASP A 540 -10.46 -13.95 -18.88
C ASP A 540 -10.18 -13.56 -17.42
N ALA A 541 -9.14 -14.12 -16.79
CA ALA A 541 -8.68 -13.77 -15.45
C ALA A 541 -7.72 -12.56 -15.42
N GLY A 542 -7.55 -11.84 -16.54
CA GLY A 542 -6.68 -10.68 -16.66
C GLY A 542 -5.25 -11.04 -17.08
N PRO A 543 -4.36 -10.03 -17.22
CA PRO A 543 -3.02 -10.25 -17.74
C PRO A 543 -2.14 -11.07 -16.79
N ALA A 544 -1.28 -11.92 -17.36
CA ALA A 544 -0.20 -12.59 -16.66
C ALA A 544 1.14 -11.98 -17.08
N THR A 545 1.88 -11.45 -16.11
CA THR A 545 3.13 -10.71 -16.38
C THR A 545 4.26 -11.23 -15.51
N GLN A 546 5.44 -11.43 -16.09
CA GLN A 546 6.67 -11.68 -15.37
C GLN A 546 7.62 -10.49 -15.56
N ARG A 547 8.26 -10.06 -14.48
CA ARG A 547 9.37 -9.12 -14.57
C ARG A 547 10.50 -9.49 -13.59
N PRO A 548 11.74 -9.14 -13.91
CA PRO A 548 12.84 -9.34 -12.97
C PRO A 548 12.62 -8.46 -11.72
N PRO A 549 13.17 -8.87 -10.56
CA PRO A 549 13.30 -7.96 -9.42
C PRO A 549 14.13 -6.76 -9.88
N ARG A 550 13.77 -5.57 -9.41
CA ARG A 550 14.60 -4.41 -9.74
C ARG A 550 15.91 -4.49 -8.96
N GLU A 551 17.01 -4.53 -9.69
CA GLU A 551 18.32 -4.34 -9.07
C GLU A 551 18.42 -2.90 -8.55
N VAL A 552 18.68 -2.78 -7.25
CA VAL A 552 18.95 -1.50 -6.61
C VAL A 552 20.40 -1.50 -6.20
N PRO A 553 21.26 -0.70 -6.85
CA PRO A 553 22.63 -0.53 -6.42
C PRO A 553 22.69 0.00 -4.97
N GLU A 554 23.71 -0.35 -4.23
CA GLU A 554 23.92 0.09 -2.85
C GLU A 554 24.01 1.61 -2.76
N GLY A 555 22.96 2.28 -2.26
CA GLY A 555 22.89 3.74 -2.09
C GLY A 555 21.69 4.18 -1.25
N ARG A 556 21.85 5.30 -0.56
CA ARG A 556 20.85 5.85 0.36
C ARG A 556 19.87 6.75 -0.39
N GLY A 557 18.65 6.32 -0.63
CA GLY A 557 17.59 7.14 -1.21
C GLY A 557 16.73 6.39 -2.21
N LEU A 558 15.69 7.05 -2.78
CA LEU A 558 14.93 6.56 -3.92
C LEU A 558 15.77 6.56 -5.21
N ALA A 559 16.81 7.38 -5.25
CA ALA A 559 17.55 7.76 -6.45
C ALA A 559 18.72 6.83 -6.75
N VAL A 560 18.44 5.58 -7.06
CA VAL A 560 19.43 4.77 -7.74
C VAL A 560 19.16 4.85 -9.24
N GLY A 561 20.06 5.46 -9.97
CA GLY A 561 19.89 5.74 -11.40
C GLY A 561 19.33 7.14 -11.71
N GLY A 562 19.21 8.00 -10.69
CA GLY A 562 18.71 9.37 -10.82
C GLY A 562 17.18 9.49 -10.90
N PRO A 563 16.66 10.73 -11.03
CA PRO A 563 15.23 11.01 -11.01
C PRO A 563 14.42 10.24 -12.07
N GLU A 564 14.99 10.00 -13.23
CA GLU A 564 14.34 9.22 -14.32
C GLU A 564 13.97 7.82 -13.85
N ALA A 565 14.88 7.15 -13.15
CA ALA A 565 14.63 5.81 -12.63
C ALA A 565 13.53 5.80 -11.54
N VAL A 566 13.49 6.83 -10.69
CA VAL A 566 12.44 6.97 -9.65
C VAL A 566 11.07 7.11 -10.28
N TRP A 567 10.91 8.00 -11.27
CA TRP A 567 9.65 8.18 -11.98
C TRP A 567 9.23 6.91 -12.73
N GLY A 568 10.17 6.22 -13.38
CA GLY A 568 9.92 4.94 -14.04
C GLY A 568 9.36 3.88 -13.06
N VAL A 569 9.97 3.75 -11.87
CA VAL A 569 9.49 2.83 -10.82
C VAL A 569 8.07 3.15 -10.40
N LEU A 570 7.74 4.43 -10.19
CA LEU A 570 6.41 4.85 -9.76
C LEU A 570 5.34 4.53 -10.82
N GLN A 571 5.66 4.73 -12.11
CA GLN A 571 4.74 4.41 -13.21
C GLN A 571 4.54 2.89 -13.37
N ASP A 572 5.62 2.10 -13.31
CA ASP A 572 5.53 0.64 -13.35
C ASP A 572 4.66 0.12 -12.20
N TRP A 573 4.87 0.69 -11.00
CA TRP A 573 4.08 0.30 -9.83
C TRP A 573 2.59 0.56 -10.03
N VAL A 574 2.20 1.71 -10.56
CA VAL A 574 0.79 2.03 -10.87
C VAL A 574 0.21 1.05 -11.88
N THR A 575 0.98 0.73 -12.94
CA THR A 575 0.56 -0.21 -13.98
C THR A 575 0.33 -1.60 -13.39
N ASP A 576 1.28 -2.10 -12.59
CA ASP A 576 1.20 -3.41 -11.95
C ASP A 576 0.02 -3.49 -10.97
N ASP A 577 -0.16 -2.47 -10.11
CA ASP A 577 -1.25 -2.45 -9.13
C ASP A 577 -2.64 -2.37 -9.78
N ARG A 578 -2.76 -1.75 -10.96
CA ARG A 578 -4.02 -1.71 -11.72
C ARG A 578 -4.37 -3.03 -12.40
N ALA A 579 -3.37 -3.76 -12.85
CA ALA A 579 -3.55 -4.93 -13.72
C ALA A 579 -3.64 -6.25 -12.93
N HIS A 580 -2.95 -6.35 -11.79
CA HIS A 580 -2.69 -7.64 -11.14
C HIS A 580 -3.34 -7.75 -9.75
N GLY A 581 -4.17 -8.77 -9.59
CA GLY A 581 -4.82 -9.12 -8.32
C GLY A 581 -4.00 -10.09 -7.47
N THR A 582 -3.16 -10.89 -8.11
CA THR A 582 -2.28 -11.88 -7.47
C THR A 582 -0.83 -11.53 -7.73
N VAL A 583 -0.01 -11.49 -6.68
CA VAL A 583 1.43 -11.18 -6.77
C VAL A 583 2.25 -12.28 -6.12
N LEU A 584 3.11 -12.90 -6.90
CA LEU A 584 4.05 -13.91 -6.46
C LEU A 584 5.49 -13.38 -6.57
N THR A 585 6.34 -13.66 -5.59
CA THR A 585 7.76 -13.29 -5.65
C THR A 585 8.66 -14.34 -5.05
N GLY A 586 9.86 -14.51 -5.62
CA GLY A 586 10.89 -15.39 -5.10
C GLY A 586 11.67 -14.84 -3.89
N GLY A 587 11.38 -13.65 -3.42
CA GLY A 587 12.05 -13.04 -2.28
C GLY A 587 13.49 -12.56 -2.54
N GLU A 588 13.92 -12.48 -3.80
CA GLU A 588 15.30 -12.15 -4.21
C GLU A 588 15.65 -10.67 -4.15
N GLY A 589 14.68 -9.82 -3.80
CA GLY A 589 14.87 -8.37 -3.70
C GLY A 589 13.54 -7.64 -3.55
N PRO A 590 13.56 -6.32 -3.47
CA PRO A 590 12.34 -5.52 -3.42
C PRO A 590 11.55 -5.63 -4.74
N LEU A 591 10.24 -5.52 -4.62
CA LEU A 591 9.35 -5.62 -5.79
C LEU A 591 9.47 -4.39 -6.71
N TRP A 592 9.56 -3.21 -6.10
CA TRP A 592 9.61 -1.93 -6.82
C TRP A 592 10.81 -1.04 -6.50
N GLY A 593 11.91 -1.62 -6.00
CA GLY A 593 13.20 -0.97 -6.15
C GLY A 593 13.78 -0.25 -4.95
N ARG A 594 13.55 -0.73 -3.72
CA ARG A 594 14.31 -0.28 -2.56
C ARG A 594 15.15 -1.42 -1.95
N ALA A 595 16.47 -1.30 -2.04
CA ALA A 595 17.40 -2.27 -1.45
C ALA A 595 17.23 -2.44 0.07
N GLU A 596 16.67 -1.44 0.74
CA GLU A 596 16.48 -1.41 2.19
C GLU A 596 15.15 -2.02 2.65
N GLN A 597 14.21 -2.27 1.73
CA GLN A 597 12.92 -2.86 2.04
C GLN A 597 12.94 -4.37 1.77
N SER A 598 12.59 -5.13 2.80
CA SER A 598 12.24 -6.53 2.61
C SER A 598 11.01 -6.62 1.67
N PRO A 599 10.97 -7.55 0.70
CA PRO A 599 9.80 -7.79 -0.12
C PRO A 599 8.54 -8.05 0.72
N VAL A 600 8.70 -8.52 1.95
CA VAL A 600 7.60 -8.74 2.91
C VAL A 600 6.80 -7.48 3.20
N HIS A 601 7.45 -6.33 3.37
CA HIS A 601 6.74 -5.06 3.63
C HIS A 601 5.91 -4.61 2.42
N GLU A 602 6.44 -4.80 1.21
CA GLU A 602 5.70 -4.48 -0.01
C GLU A 602 4.51 -5.42 -0.20
N LEU A 603 4.67 -6.72 0.09
CA LEU A 603 3.58 -7.70 0.06
C LEU A 603 2.49 -7.41 1.09
N LEU A 604 2.84 -7.03 2.32
CA LEU A 604 1.87 -6.62 3.33
C LEU A 604 1.08 -5.38 2.90
N SER A 605 1.73 -4.42 2.25
CA SER A 605 1.07 -3.25 1.69
C SER A 605 0.05 -3.61 0.60
N LEU A 606 0.37 -4.57 -0.27
CA LEU A 606 -0.53 -5.09 -1.29
C LEU A 606 -1.69 -5.87 -0.67
N ARG A 607 -1.41 -6.73 0.32
CA ARG A 607 -2.42 -7.52 1.03
C ARG A 607 -3.43 -6.61 1.74
N ALA A 608 -2.97 -5.53 2.37
CA ALA A 608 -3.85 -4.53 2.99
C ALA A 608 -4.80 -3.84 1.99
N ARG A 609 -4.54 -3.96 0.69
CA ARG A 609 -5.40 -3.48 -0.41
C ARG A 609 -6.23 -4.59 -1.05
N GLY A 610 -6.32 -5.75 -0.41
CA GLY A 610 -7.09 -6.88 -0.91
C GLY A 610 -6.43 -7.65 -2.05
N ARG A 611 -5.09 -7.52 -2.26
CA ARG A 611 -4.36 -8.35 -3.22
C ARG A 611 -4.03 -9.70 -2.60
N GLN A 612 -4.07 -10.74 -3.40
CA GLN A 612 -3.52 -12.05 -3.03
C GLN A 612 -2.01 -12.01 -3.22
N VAL A 613 -1.25 -12.38 -2.19
CA VAL A 613 0.21 -12.28 -2.22
C VAL A 613 0.84 -13.53 -1.62
N ALA A 614 1.97 -13.97 -2.20
CA ALA A 614 2.77 -15.05 -1.61
C ALA A 614 4.26 -14.91 -1.95
N LEU A 615 5.12 -15.41 -1.05
CA LEU A 615 6.50 -15.71 -1.35
C LEU A 615 6.60 -17.17 -1.85
N VAL A 616 7.29 -17.35 -2.98
CA VAL A 616 7.53 -18.68 -3.55
C VAL A 616 8.99 -19.04 -3.29
N ALA A 617 9.21 -19.98 -2.37
CA ALA A 617 10.55 -20.50 -2.07
C ALA A 617 11.11 -21.35 -3.22
N GLY A 618 10.24 -21.86 -4.10
CA GLY A 618 10.61 -22.73 -5.19
C GLY A 618 11.26 -24.01 -4.66
N GLU A 619 12.47 -24.30 -5.12
CA GLU A 619 13.28 -25.43 -4.67
C GLU A 619 14.24 -25.07 -3.51
N ARG A 620 14.12 -23.89 -2.90
CA ARG A 620 15.03 -23.48 -1.82
C ARG A 620 14.81 -24.32 -0.56
N ILE A 621 15.90 -24.58 0.12
CA ILE A 621 15.90 -25.30 1.40
C ILE A 621 15.68 -24.26 2.50
N LEU A 622 14.63 -24.42 3.30
CA LEU A 622 14.25 -23.55 4.40
C LEU A 622 14.48 -24.18 5.76
N ALA A 623 14.31 -25.50 5.84
CA ALA A 623 14.57 -26.27 7.05
C ALA A 623 16.08 -26.35 7.35
N GLY A 624 16.46 -26.12 8.61
CA GLY A 624 17.86 -26.26 9.04
C GLY A 624 18.38 -27.69 8.90
N VAL A 625 19.71 -27.82 8.81
CA VAL A 625 20.40 -29.10 8.57
C VAL A 625 19.95 -30.18 9.55
N ASP A 626 19.91 -29.90 10.85
CA ASP A 626 19.55 -30.90 11.86
C ASP A 626 18.12 -31.43 11.72
N ARG A 627 17.16 -30.58 11.38
CA ARG A 627 15.76 -31.01 11.14
C ARG A 627 15.68 -31.95 9.94
N ARG A 628 16.41 -31.63 8.88
CA ARG A 628 16.45 -32.46 7.66
C ARG A 628 17.10 -33.84 7.92
N LEU A 629 18.21 -33.84 8.62
CA LEU A 629 18.89 -35.12 8.98
C LEU A 629 18.03 -36.00 9.88
N THR A 630 17.20 -35.42 10.74
CA THR A 630 16.26 -36.16 11.58
C THR A 630 15.12 -36.76 10.75
N ALA A 631 14.60 -35.99 9.78
CA ALA A 631 13.45 -36.43 8.95
C ALA A 631 13.82 -37.38 7.82
N VAL A 632 15.04 -37.30 7.31
CA VAL A 632 15.56 -38.11 6.21
C VAL A 632 16.81 -38.88 6.67
N PRO A 633 16.65 -40.03 7.32
CA PRO A 633 17.79 -40.85 7.70
C PRO A 633 18.64 -41.24 6.48
N GLY A 634 19.96 -41.13 6.61
CA GLY A 634 20.86 -41.40 5.49
C GLY A 634 21.09 -40.25 4.52
N HIS A 635 20.48 -39.07 4.76
CA HIS A 635 20.69 -37.89 3.92
C HIS A 635 22.19 -37.56 3.76
N PRO A 636 22.68 -37.25 2.53
CA PRO A 636 24.10 -37.03 2.23
C PRO A 636 24.80 -36.02 3.15
N TRP A 637 24.09 -35.06 3.72
CA TRP A 637 24.64 -34.09 4.67
C TRP A 637 25.07 -34.70 6.00
N GLY A 638 24.64 -35.93 6.32
CA GLY A 638 25.11 -36.65 7.49
C GLY A 638 26.62 -36.94 7.48
N GLY A 639 27.20 -37.07 6.29
CA GLY A 639 28.62 -37.25 6.09
C GLY A 639 29.49 -35.98 6.11
N LEU A 640 28.91 -34.79 6.23
CA LEU A 640 29.67 -33.55 6.30
C LEU A 640 30.38 -33.42 7.64
N ASP A 641 31.61 -32.89 7.62
CA ASP A 641 32.31 -32.49 8.84
C ASP A 641 31.56 -31.36 9.56
N PRO A 642 31.84 -31.14 10.87
CA PRO A 642 31.11 -30.10 11.66
C PRO A 642 31.25 -28.70 11.11
N ASP A 643 32.38 -28.32 10.52
CA ASP A 643 32.58 -26.96 9.99
C ASP A 643 31.79 -26.76 8.68
N ALA A 644 31.84 -27.73 7.78
CA ALA A 644 31.04 -27.75 6.54
C ALA A 644 29.55 -27.75 6.85
N ARG A 645 29.09 -28.55 7.83
CA ARG A 645 27.71 -28.56 8.30
C ARG A 645 27.28 -27.21 8.86
N GLY A 646 28.12 -26.60 9.71
CA GLY A 646 27.88 -25.27 10.25
C GLY A 646 27.86 -24.17 9.18
N ALA A 647 28.69 -24.25 8.16
CA ALA A 647 28.70 -23.34 7.02
C ALA A 647 27.41 -23.47 6.17
N LEU A 648 26.98 -24.70 5.92
CA LEU A 648 25.74 -24.99 5.20
C LEU A 648 24.53 -24.47 5.97
N ASP A 649 24.42 -24.69 7.27
CA ASP A 649 23.33 -24.20 8.10
C ASP A 649 23.27 -22.66 8.12
N ARG A 650 24.41 -21.99 8.23
CA ARG A 650 24.46 -20.52 8.10
C ARG A 650 23.98 -20.03 6.74
N ARG A 651 24.34 -20.72 5.66
CA ARG A 651 23.86 -20.39 4.29
C ARG A 651 22.36 -20.54 4.18
N ILE A 652 21.78 -21.64 4.65
CA ILE A 652 20.35 -21.91 4.65
C ILE A 652 19.60 -20.83 5.43
N ARG A 653 20.03 -20.55 6.66
CA ARG A 653 19.43 -19.49 7.49
C ARG A 653 19.50 -18.11 6.84
N ARG A 654 20.60 -17.77 6.17
CA ARG A 654 20.73 -16.49 5.46
C ARG A 654 19.78 -16.40 4.28
N GLN A 655 19.66 -17.44 3.47
CA GLN A 655 18.76 -17.50 2.33
C GLN A 655 17.30 -17.58 2.77
N GLY A 656 17.01 -18.21 3.89
CA GLY A 656 15.65 -18.35 4.46
C GLY A 656 15.10 -17.12 5.18
N ARG A 657 15.92 -16.09 5.46
CA ARG A 657 15.47 -14.89 6.21
C ARG A 657 14.22 -14.21 5.66
N PRO A 658 14.09 -13.95 4.35
CA PRO A 658 12.87 -13.31 3.82
C PRO A 658 11.62 -14.17 4.05
N PHE A 659 11.76 -15.49 3.94
CA PHE A 659 10.67 -16.44 4.12
C PHE A 659 10.25 -16.55 5.59
N GLN A 660 11.20 -16.57 6.52
CA GLN A 660 10.91 -16.54 7.96
C GLN A 660 10.22 -15.23 8.37
N ALA A 661 10.65 -14.09 7.80
CA ALA A 661 10.00 -12.81 8.03
C ALA A 661 8.57 -12.79 7.48
N ALA A 662 8.35 -13.39 6.31
CA ALA A 662 7.01 -13.53 5.70
C ALA A 662 6.09 -14.39 6.56
N LEU A 663 6.57 -15.55 7.04
CA LEU A 663 5.82 -16.41 7.94
C LEU A 663 5.42 -15.70 9.23
N ALA A 664 6.37 -14.98 9.86
CA ALA A 664 6.10 -14.20 11.07
C ALA A 664 5.07 -13.09 10.84
N ALA A 665 5.01 -12.53 9.65
CA ALA A 665 4.07 -11.49 9.24
C ALA A 665 2.75 -12.06 8.66
N GLY A 666 2.55 -13.38 8.69
CA GLY A 666 1.36 -14.04 8.18
C GLY A 666 1.22 -13.98 6.64
N VAL A 667 2.29 -13.68 5.89
CA VAL A 667 2.31 -13.76 4.44
C VAL A 667 2.50 -15.22 4.03
N PRO A 668 1.67 -15.77 3.14
CA PRO A 668 1.82 -17.14 2.66
C PRO A 668 3.21 -17.38 2.06
N VAL A 669 3.85 -18.47 2.48
CA VAL A 669 5.10 -18.96 1.90
C VAL A 669 4.83 -20.31 1.24
N LEU A 670 5.12 -20.40 -0.06
CA LEU A 670 4.87 -21.58 -0.88
C LEU A 670 6.20 -22.25 -1.21
N SER A 671 6.26 -23.58 -1.13
CA SER A 671 7.42 -24.35 -1.55
C SER A 671 7.00 -25.47 -2.52
N HIS A 672 7.78 -25.67 -3.57
CA HIS A 672 7.62 -26.83 -4.44
C HIS A 672 8.17 -28.10 -3.80
N ARG A 673 9.05 -27.95 -2.82
CA ARG A 673 9.62 -29.07 -2.07
C ARG A 673 8.68 -29.44 -0.93
N ARG A 674 8.12 -30.62 -1.01
CA ARG A 674 7.18 -31.12 0.00
C ARG A 674 7.84 -31.30 1.36
N VAL A 675 9.07 -31.75 1.39
CA VAL A 675 9.87 -31.90 2.61
C VAL A 675 10.00 -30.54 3.35
N GLU A 676 10.17 -29.44 2.63
CA GLU A 676 10.22 -28.12 3.24
C GLU A 676 8.90 -27.70 3.88
N ALA A 677 7.77 -28.02 3.24
CA ALA A 677 6.44 -27.77 3.82
C ALA A 677 6.20 -28.61 5.09
N LEU A 678 6.71 -29.85 5.13
CA LEU A 678 6.62 -30.71 6.30
C LEU A 678 7.54 -30.24 7.45
N LEU A 679 8.77 -29.81 7.14
CA LEU A 679 9.79 -29.50 8.14
C LEU A 679 9.74 -28.04 8.63
N THR A 680 9.10 -27.14 7.89
CA THR A 680 9.07 -25.71 8.22
C THR A 680 7.63 -25.30 8.52
N PRO A 681 7.24 -25.12 9.79
CA PRO A 681 5.88 -24.75 10.15
C PRO A 681 5.39 -23.50 9.42
N GLY A 682 4.17 -23.57 8.87
CA GLY A 682 3.53 -22.47 8.13
C GLY A 682 3.92 -22.39 6.65
N VAL A 683 4.88 -23.17 6.17
CA VAL A 683 5.14 -23.29 4.73
C VAL A 683 4.09 -24.21 4.10
N LEU A 684 3.51 -23.76 2.99
CA LEU A 684 2.48 -24.49 2.27
C LEU A 684 3.10 -25.19 1.06
N TRP A 685 2.69 -26.42 0.80
CA TRP A 685 3.14 -27.14 -0.38
C TRP A 685 2.34 -26.73 -1.62
N LEU A 686 3.05 -26.23 -2.63
CA LEU A 686 2.54 -26.00 -3.98
C LEU A 686 3.30 -26.91 -4.94
N PRO A 687 2.70 -27.91 -5.57
CA PRO A 687 3.37 -28.75 -6.55
C PRO A 687 4.07 -27.93 -7.64
N ALA A 688 5.22 -28.38 -8.11
CA ALA A 688 5.92 -27.73 -9.22
C ALA A 688 5.07 -27.81 -10.49
N PRO A 689 4.77 -26.69 -11.17
CA PRO A 689 4.05 -26.71 -12.44
C PRO A 689 4.99 -27.23 -13.55
N ILE A 690 4.69 -28.38 -14.06
CA ILE A 690 5.45 -29.05 -15.16
C ILE A 690 4.62 -28.92 -16.43
N PRO A 691 5.13 -28.27 -17.50
CA PRO A 691 4.42 -28.23 -18.78
C PRO A 691 4.08 -29.62 -19.29
N THR A 692 2.90 -29.77 -19.86
CA THR A 692 2.54 -31.06 -20.51
C THR A 692 3.50 -31.28 -21.67
N PRO A 693 4.24 -32.40 -21.69
CA PRO A 693 5.17 -32.70 -22.78
C PRO A 693 4.44 -32.70 -24.12
N THR A 694 4.95 -31.98 -25.11
CA THR A 694 4.52 -32.12 -26.48
C THR A 694 4.83 -33.55 -26.92
N ASP A 695 3.90 -34.23 -27.57
CA ASP A 695 3.85 -35.68 -27.94
C ASP A 695 5.06 -36.17 -28.76
N ARG A 696 6.25 -36.07 -28.17
CA ARG A 696 7.47 -36.75 -28.57
C ARG A 696 7.91 -37.63 -27.43
N GLY A 697 6.98 -38.53 -27.01
CA GLY A 697 7.41 -39.70 -26.25
C GLY A 697 8.40 -40.49 -27.10
N PRO A 698 9.32 -41.24 -26.47
CA PRO A 698 10.21 -42.11 -27.23
C PRO A 698 9.37 -42.90 -28.21
N SER A 699 9.59 -42.64 -29.51
CA SER A 699 8.89 -43.27 -30.60
C SER A 699 9.36 -44.74 -30.70
N HIS A 700 8.93 -45.56 -29.77
CA HIS A 700 9.22 -46.99 -29.77
C HIS A 700 7.95 -47.78 -30.14
N ASP A 701 7.45 -47.52 -31.33
CA ASP A 701 6.55 -48.48 -32.02
C ASP A 701 7.31 -49.55 -32.84
N GLY A 702 8.61 -49.64 -32.62
CA GLY A 702 9.45 -50.59 -33.35
C GLY A 702 10.71 -51.02 -32.60
N ALA A 703 10.90 -52.31 -32.50
CA ALA A 703 11.85 -53.08 -31.71
C ALA A 703 13.37 -52.89 -32.02
N SER A 704 13.89 -51.69 -32.28
CA SER A 704 15.28 -51.57 -32.71
C SER A 704 16.12 -50.41 -32.23
N ALA A 705 15.61 -49.50 -31.35
CA ALA A 705 16.46 -48.46 -30.78
C ALA A 705 16.98 -48.84 -29.38
N PRO A 706 18.25 -48.60 -29.07
CA PRO A 706 18.82 -48.92 -27.75
C PRO A 706 18.13 -48.03 -26.69
N ARG A 707 17.69 -48.67 -25.60
CA ARG A 707 17.13 -47.95 -24.43
C ARG A 707 18.23 -47.17 -23.76
N THR A 708 17.89 -45.98 -23.28
CA THR A 708 18.85 -45.06 -22.66
C THR A 708 18.58 -44.92 -21.16
N VAL A 709 19.65 -44.77 -20.37
CA VAL A 709 19.59 -44.47 -18.94
C VAL A 709 20.11 -43.06 -18.69
N LEU A 710 19.32 -42.24 -18.00
CA LEU A 710 19.68 -40.91 -17.60
C LEU A 710 19.93 -40.85 -16.08
N ILE A 711 21.11 -40.43 -15.66
CA ILE A 711 21.47 -40.32 -14.24
C ILE A 711 21.45 -38.85 -13.87
N LEU A 712 20.47 -38.44 -13.05
CA LEU A 712 20.34 -37.03 -12.64
C LEU A 712 21.43 -36.63 -11.64
N PRO A 713 21.95 -35.38 -11.76
CA PRO A 713 22.92 -34.86 -10.80
C PRO A 713 22.24 -34.56 -9.44
N GLY A 714 22.95 -34.71 -8.35
CA GLY A 714 22.49 -34.44 -7.00
C GLY A 714 23.48 -34.79 -5.94
N ASP A 715 23.22 -34.43 -4.69
CA ASP A 715 24.01 -34.84 -3.56
C ASP A 715 23.79 -36.32 -3.29
N ARG A 716 24.85 -37.13 -3.25
CA ARG A 716 24.80 -38.56 -3.02
C ARG A 716 25.66 -38.98 -1.85
N THR A 717 25.27 -40.05 -1.16
CA THR A 717 26.11 -40.72 -0.16
C THR A 717 27.28 -41.48 -0.82
N SER A 718 28.27 -41.89 -0.05
CA SER A 718 29.36 -42.68 -0.58
C SER A 718 28.88 -44.06 -1.07
N ALA A 719 27.89 -44.63 -0.37
CA ALA A 719 27.28 -45.92 -0.77
C ALA A 719 26.48 -45.78 -2.08
N GLU A 720 25.65 -44.73 -2.21
CA GLU A 720 24.93 -44.44 -3.42
C GLU A 720 25.86 -44.15 -4.61
N SER A 721 26.96 -43.42 -4.39
CA SER A 721 27.95 -43.17 -5.42
C SER A 721 28.59 -44.50 -5.91
N ALA A 722 28.93 -45.39 -5.02
CA ALA A 722 29.45 -46.71 -5.38
C ALA A 722 28.44 -47.56 -6.14
N ALA A 723 27.16 -47.55 -5.74
CA ALA A 723 26.09 -48.24 -6.45
C ALA A 723 25.85 -47.66 -7.87
N VAL A 724 25.96 -46.36 -8.04
CA VAL A 724 25.88 -45.70 -9.34
C VAL A 724 27.09 -45.98 -10.20
N ASP A 725 28.29 -46.10 -9.64
CA ASP A 725 29.53 -46.49 -10.35
C ASP A 725 29.43 -47.95 -10.83
N GLU A 726 28.88 -48.85 -10.02
CA GLU A 726 28.62 -50.24 -10.40
C GLU A 726 27.60 -50.32 -11.54
N LEU A 727 26.51 -49.56 -11.44
CA LEU A 727 25.50 -49.43 -12.49
C LEU A 727 26.12 -48.93 -13.81
N LEU A 728 26.93 -47.87 -13.76
CA LEU A 728 27.63 -47.33 -14.93
C LEU A 728 28.54 -48.35 -15.61
N ALA A 729 29.29 -49.11 -14.81
CA ALA A 729 30.19 -50.16 -15.32
C ALA A 729 29.39 -51.25 -16.04
N GLU A 730 28.30 -51.74 -15.48
CA GLU A 730 27.47 -52.78 -16.06
C GLU A 730 26.72 -52.32 -17.33
N LEU A 731 26.14 -51.06 -17.31
CA LEU A 731 25.48 -50.50 -18.50
C LEU A 731 26.47 -50.31 -19.64
N THR A 732 27.71 -49.89 -19.32
CA THR A 732 28.79 -49.77 -20.32
C THR A 732 29.16 -51.11 -20.91
N ALA A 733 29.30 -52.13 -20.06
CA ALA A 733 29.61 -53.50 -20.51
C ALA A 733 28.54 -54.10 -21.45
N ARG A 734 27.27 -53.73 -21.26
CA ARG A 734 26.12 -54.09 -22.08
C ARG A 734 25.92 -53.23 -23.33
N GLY A 735 26.73 -52.15 -23.49
CA GLY A 735 26.58 -51.22 -24.62
C GLY A 735 25.30 -50.34 -24.55
N ILE A 736 24.73 -50.14 -23.33
CA ILE A 736 23.53 -49.34 -23.12
C ILE A 736 23.95 -47.87 -23.00
N PRO A 737 23.41 -46.96 -23.80
CA PRO A 737 23.72 -45.52 -23.70
C PRO A 737 23.35 -44.93 -22.33
N VAL A 738 24.28 -44.21 -21.73
CA VAL A 738 24.07 -43.50 -20.46
C VAL A 738 24.37 -42.04 -20.64
N GLU A 739 23.42 -41.18 -20.19
CA GLU A 739 23.60 -39.75 -20.12
C GLU A 739 23.73 -39.34 -18.65
N ALA A 740 24.79 -38.62 -18.32
CA ALA A 740 25.01 -38.03 -17.02
C ALA A 740 25.25 -36.52 -17.18
N PRO A 741 24.17 -35.73 -17.26
CA PRO A 741 24.27 -34.30 -17.54
C PRO A 741 24.94 -33.56 -16.39
N SER A 742 25.83 -32.64 -16.73
CA SER A 742 26.50 -31.78 -15.75
C SER A 742 26.33 -30.30 -16.08
N GLY A 743 26.10 -29.48 -15.05
CA GLY A 743 26.14 -28.04 -15.09
C GLY A 743 24.79 -27.33 -15.21
N PRO A 744 24.74 -25.97 -14.99
CA PRO A 744 23.50 -25.21 -14.85
C PRO A 744 22.66 -25.06 -16.11
N ARG A 745 23.21 -25.37 -17.31
CA ARG A 745 22.49 -25.33 -18.57
C ARG A 745 21.47 -26.46 -18.74
N PHE A 746 21.64 -27.55 -18.04
CA PHE A 746 20.79 -28.74 -18.13
C PHE A 746 19.39 -28.45 -17.53
N ARG A 747 19.30 -27.69 -16.43
CA ARG A 747 18.04 -27.34 -15.75
C ARG A 747 17.09 -26.46 -16.58
N ARG A 748 17.52 -25.97 -17.76
CA ARG A 748 16.76 -25.01 -18.59
C ARG A 748 16.16 -25.56 -19.88
N ARG A 749 16.32 -26.88 -20.15
CA ARG A 749 15.79 -27.52 -21.34
C ARG A 749 14.82 -28.63 -20.97
N PRO A 750 13.50 -28.39 -21.03
CA PRO A 750 12.49 -29.43 -20.80
C PRO A 750 12.64 -30.65 -21.73
N ASP A 751 13.19 -30.43 -22.94
CA ASP A 751 13.35 -31.41 -24.00
C ASP A 751 14.54 -32.36 -23.76
N ALA A 752 15.34 -32.19 -22.72
CA ALA A 752 16.56 -32.96 -22.48
C ALA A 752 16.35 -34.23 -21.65
N PHE A 753 15.12 -34.50 -21.18
CA PHE A 753 14.82 -35.62 -20.28
C PHE A 753 14.18 -36.80 -21.01
N HIS A 754 14.81 -37.27 -22.06
CA HIS A 754 14.32 -38.41 -22.90
C HIS A 754 15.04 -39.74 -22.63
N GLY A 755 15.30 -40.07 -21.37
CA GLY A 755 15.78 -41.40 -21.03
C GLY A 755 14.62 -42.40 -20.84
N ASP A 756 14.76 -43.64 -21.26
CA ASP A 756 13.78 -44.71 -20.93
C ASP A 756 13.74 -44.99 -19.44
N VAL A 757 14.88 -44.91 -18.77
CA VAL A 757 15.02 -45.02 -17.31
C VAL A 757 15.79 -43.81 -16.79
N VAL A 758 15.29 -43.19 -15.73
CA VAL A 758 15.89 -42.02 -15.09
C VAL A 758 16.17 -42.32 -13.62
N VAL A 759 17.44 -42.25 -13.25
CA VAL A 759 17.92 -42.46 -11.87
C VAL A 759 18.04 -41.12 -11.16
N ALA A 760 17.16 -40.88 -10.19
CA ALA A 760 17.20 -39.71 -9.30
C ALA A 760 18.08 -39.99 -8.07
N PRO A 761 18.55 -38.96 -7.32
CA PRO A 761 19.23 -39.17 -6.06
C PRO A 761 18.38 -39.93 -5.03
N LEU A 762 18.92 -40.98 -4.40
CA LEU A 762 18.16 -41.97 -3.62
C LEU A 762 17.85 -41.50 -2.19
N HIS A 763 18.72 -40.69 -1.60
CA HIS A 763 18.65 -40.33 -0.17
C HIS A 763 18.22 -38.90 0.10
N THR A 764 17.47 -38.27 -0.82
CA THR A 764 16.97 -36.89 -0.63
C THR A 764 15.58 -36.83 -0.01
N GLY A 765 14.83 -37.92 -0.03
CA GLY A 765 13.47 -38.04 0.52
C GLY A 765 12.39 -37.38 -0.32
N GLU A 766 12.73 -36.87 -1.52
CA GLU A 766 11.80 -36.21 -2.44
C GLU A 766 12.32 -36.22 -3.88
N LEU A 767 11.43 -36.03 -4.85
CA LEU A 767 11.80 -35.88 -6.26
C LEU A 767 12.14 -34.42 -6.58
N GLU A 768 13.26 -34.22 -7.26
CA GLU A 768 13.60 -32.93 -7.86
C GLU A 768 12.76 -32.67 -9.13
N ILE A 769 12.66 -31.40 -9.55
CA ILE A 769 11.90 -31.02 -10.77
C ILE A 769 12.32 -31.80 -12.00
N ALA A 770 13.60 -32.08 -12.14
CA ALA A 770 14.13 -32.89 -13.25
C ALA A 770 13.53 -34.30 -13.31
N ALA A 771 13.39 -34.96 -12.16
CA ALA A 771 12.76 -36.28 -12.05
C ALA A 771 11.24 -36.19 -12.33
N LEU A 772 10.56 -35.14 -11.88
CA LEU A 772 9.15 -34.90 -12.19
C LEU A 772 8.91 -34.63 -13.68
N GLN A 773 9.82 -33.91 -14.34
CA GLN A 773 9.77 -33.69 -15.80
C GLN A 773 9.96 -35.02 -16.57
N ALA A 774 10.90 -35.83 -16.14
CA ALA A 774 11.10 -37.15 -16.72
C ALA A 774 9.86 -38.05 -16.53
N LEU A 775 9.24 -38.02 -15.34
CA LEU A 775 8.01 -38.73 -15.05
C LEU A 775 6.86 -38.27 -15.95
N ALA A 776 6.68 -36.96 -16.12
CA ALA A 776 5.69 -36.39 -17.02
C ALA A 776 5.92 -36.81 -18.48
N ALA A 777 7.18 -36.92 -18.92
CA ALA A 777 7.55 -37.41 -20.24
C ALA A 777 7.34 -38.92 -20.41
N GLY A 778 6.99 -39.63 -19.34
CA GLY A 778 6.70 -41.07 -19.38
C GLY A 778 7.92 -41.97 -19.15
N SER A 779 9.06 -41.46 -18.70
CA SER A 779 10.23 -42.22 -18.31
C SER A 779 9.95 -43.08 -17.05
N ALA A 780 10.67 -44.22 -16.92
CA ALA A 780 10.70 -44.94 -15.66
C ALA A 780 11.63 -44.20 -14.69
N VAL A 781 11.09 -43.62 -13.63
CA VAL A 781 11.90 -42.94 -12.64
C VAL A 781 12.19 -43.86 -11.46
N VAL A 782 13.46 -43.98 -11.15
CA VAL A 782 14.00 -44.75 -10.02
C VAL A 782 14.45 -43.76 -8.97
N ALA A 783 13.97 -43.90 -7.74
CA ALA A 783 14.28 -43.02 -6.64
C ALA A 783 14.26 -43.74 -5.30
N GLY A 784 14.84 -43.18 -4.28
CA GLY A 784 14.71 -43.71 -2.92
C GLY A 784 13.32 -43.47 -2.33
N PRO A 785 13.03 -44.04 -1.14
CA PRO A 785 11.74 -43.94 -0.51
C PRO A 785 11.41 -42.47 -0.17
N PRO A 786 10.16 -42.04 -0.38
CA PRO A 786 9.74 -40.71 0.00
C PRO A 786 9.72 -40.53 1.52
N VAL A 787 9.71 -39.29 2.01
CA VAL A 787 9.50 -38.99 3.43
C VAL A 787 8.19 -39.60 3.90
N ALA A 788 8.21 -40.32 5.00
CA ALA A 788 7.14 -41.20 5.52
C ALA A 788 5.75 -40.52 5.72
N ALA A 789 5.64 -39.24 5.59
CA ALA A 789 4.40 -38.48 5.73
C ALA A 789 3.72 -38.14 4.38
N THR A 790 4.06 -38.84 3.28
CA THR A 790 3.43 -38.60 1.98
C THR A 790 2.11 -39.38 1.90
N PRO A 791 0.91 -38.73 1.84
CA PRO A 791 -0.32 -39.47 1.58
C PRO A 791 -0.23 -40.22 0.26
N ASP A 792 -0.78 -41.43 0.20
CA ASP A 792 -0.76 -42.30 -1.00
C ASP A 792 -1.26 -41.59 -2.25
N GLU A 793 -2.25 -40.69 -2.08
CA GLU A 793 -2.79 -39.87 -3.18
C GLU A 793 -1.79 -38.90 -3.82
N CYS A 794 -0.74 -38.53 -3.11
CA CYS A 794 0.30 -37.60 -3.57
C CYS A 794 1.63 -38.30 -3.87
N ALA A 795 1.73 -39.61 -3.61
CA ALA A 795 2.95 -40.33 -3.89
C ALA A 795 3.20 -40.43 -5.41
N PRO A 796 4.39 -40.04 -5.90
CA PRO A 796 4.72 -40.16 -7.30
C PRO A 796 4.84 -41.65 -7.70
N PRO A 797 4.43 -42.06 -8.91
CA PRO A 797 4.53 -43.45 -9.38
C PRO A 797 5.96 -43.76 -9.83
N VAL A 798 6.88 -43.76 -8.88
CA VAL A 798 8.29 -44.12 -9.08
C VAL A 798 8.56 -45.55 -8.65
N THR A 799 9.68 -46.10 -9.11
CA THR A 799 10.19 -47.38 -8.62
C THR A 799 11.17 -47.07 -7.47
N GLU A 800 10.76 -47.44 -6.26
CA GLU A 800 11.59 -47.24 -5.07
C GLU A 800 12.72 -48.26 -4.98
N VAL A 801 13.91 -47.77 -4.67
CA VAL A 801 15.12 -48.58 -4.52
C VAL A 801 16.00 -48.07 -3.38
N ASP A 802 16.87 -48.93 -2.94
CA ASP A 802 18.05 -48.60 -2.12
C ASP A 802 19.35 -48.82 -2.89
N ASP A 803 20.48 -48.53 -2.27
CA ASP A 803 21.78 -48.68 -2.88
C ASP A 803 22.05 -50.15 -3.36
N ALA A 804 21.54 -51.14 -2.64
CA ALA A 804 21.77 -52.57 -2.94
C ALA A 804 20.89 -53.09 -4.10
N THR A 805 19.72 -52.50 -4.33
CA THR A 805 18.76 -52.94 -5.32
C THR A 805 18.78 -52.09 -6.61
N LEU A 806 19.54 -51.02 -6.66
CA LEU A 806 19.59 -50.06 -7.77
C LEU A 806 19.90 -50.73 -9.10
N LEU A 807 21.01 -51.50 -9.19
CA LEU A 807 21.46 -52.14 -10.40
C LEU A 807 20.41 -53.13 -10.95
N ALA A 808 19.93 -54.03 -10.09
CA ALA A 808 18.95 -55.02 -10.48
C ALA A 808 17.63 -54.39 -10.98
N THR A 809 17.21 -53.34 -10.32
CA THR A 809 15.96 -52.63 -10.67
C THR A 809 16.06 -51.89 -12.00
N VAL A 810 17.16 -51.18 -12.26
CA VAL A 810 17.38 -50.50 -13.55
C VAL A 810 17.44 -51.51 -14.69
N LEU A 811 18.16 -52.62 -14.52
CA LEU A 811 18.21 -53.69 -15.55
C LEU A 811 16.82 -54.31 -15.80
N GLY A 812 16.05 -54.56 -14.73
CA GLY A 812 14.68 -55.07 -14.86
C GLY A 812 13.74 -54.13 -15.62
N LEU A 813 13.85 -52.81 -15.38
CA LEU A 813 13.08 -51.81 -16.13
C LEU A 813 13.47 -51.69 -17.61
N LEU A 814 14.74 -51.90 -17.93
CA LEU A 814 15.22 -51.97 -19.32
C LEU A 814 14.71 -53.20 -20.06
N GLU A 815 14.39 -54.27 -19.34
CA GLU A 815 13.84 -55.53 -19.87
C GLU A 815 12.29 -55.58 -19.77
N GLU A 816 11.65 -54.56 -19.25
CA GLU A 816 10.20 -54.49 -19.01
C GLU A 816 9.40 -54.73 -20.28
N THR A 817 8.26 -55.44 -20.15
CA THR A 817 7.35 -55.66 -21.28
C THR A 817 6.68 -54.39 -21.76
N SER A 818 6.33 -54.31 -23.04
CA SER A 818 5.61 -53.15 -23.59
C SER A 818 4.26 -52.86 -22.93
N ALA A 819 3.63 -53.88 -22.34
CA ALA A 819 2.36 -53.70 -21.60
C ALA A 819 2.61 -53.03 -20.25
N ALA A 820 3.58 -53.52 -19.45
CA ALA A 820 3.95 -52.94 -18.17
C ALA A 820 4.47 -51.50 -18.35
N ALA A 821 5.24 -51.22 -19.37
CA ALA A 821 5.72 -49.89 -19.69
C ALA A 821 4.58 -48.93 -20.06
N ARG A 822 3.53 -49.40 -20.74
CA ARG A 822 2.33 -48.56 -21.02
C ARG A 822 1.56 -48.24 -19.77
N GLU A 823 1.29 -49.20 -18.91
CA GLU A 823 0.57 -49.01 -17.66
C GLU A 823 1.33 -48.02 -16.73
N ARG A 824 2.64 -48.14 -16.61
CA ARG A 824 3.48 -47.23 -15.85
C ARG A 824 3.41 -45.82 -16.41
N ARG A 825 3.49 -45.64 -17.74
CA ARG A 825 3.34 -44.31 -18.39
C ARG A 825 1.98 -43.71 -18.16
N GLU A 826 0.91 -44.50 -18.15
CA GLU A 826 -0.44 -44.02 -17.90
C GLU A 826 -0.58 -43.48 -16.45
N ARG A 827 -0.11 -44.22 -15.45
CA ARG A 827 -0.04 -43.79 -14.06
C ARG A 827 0.77 -42.51 -13.88
N ALA A 828 1.90 -42.40 -14.58
CA ALA A 828 2.74 -41.19 -14.55
C ALA A 828 2.01 -39.99 -15.16
N ARG A 829 1.28 -40.16 -16.27
CA ARG A 829 0.46 -39.07 -16.87
C ARG A 829 -0.72 -38.65 -16.00
N GLU A 830 -1.39 -39.59 -15.37
CA GLU A 830 -2.47 -39.30 -14.42
C GLU A 830 -1.97 -38.51 -13.20
N HIS A 831 -0.84 -38.94 -12.64
CA HIS A 831 -0.21 -38.19 -11.52
C HIS A 831 0.18 -36.78 -11.94
N HIS A 832 0.81 -36.61 -13.11
CA HIS A 832 1.15 -35.30 -13.66
C HIS A 832 -0.10 -34.44 -13.86
N ALA A 833 -1.14 -34.96 -14.53
CA ALA A 833 -2.36 -34.20 -14.81
C ALA A 833 -3.05 -33.73 -13.52
N ARG A 834 -3.04 -34.56 -12.49
CA ARG A 834 -3.68 -34.26 -11.21
C ARG A 834 -2.93 -33.24 -10.34
N LEU A 835 -1.61 -33.31 -10.31
CA LEU A 835 -0.80 -32.56 -9.34
C LEU A 835 0.14 -31.54 -9.98
N HIS A 836 0.70 -31.82 -11.14
CA HIS A 836 1.80 -31.06 -11.72
C HIS A 836 1.47 -30.36 -13.04
N ALA A 837 0.31 -30.66 -13.66
CA ALA A 837 -0.15 -29.84 -14.79
C ALA A 837 -0.32 -28.38 -14.35
N PRO A 838 0.13 -27.40 -15.15
CA PRO A 838 0.08 -25.99 -14.75
C PRO A 838 -1.32 -25.53 -14.31
N GLU A 839 -2.36 -26.03 -14.95
CA GLU A 839 -3.77 -25.74 -14.63
C GLU A 839 -4.15 -26.28 -13.24
N ALA A 840 -3.75 -27.53 -12.92
CA ALA A 840 -4.01 -28.13 -11.60
C ALA A 840 -3.26 -27.40 -10.48
N VAL A 841 -2.02 -26.99 -10.73
CA VAL A 841 -1.21 -26.18 -9.78
C VAL A 841 -1.84 -24.82 -9.59
N LEU A 842 -2.40 -24.21 -10.63
CA LEU A 842 -3.07 -22.92 -10.57
C LEU A 842 -4.34 -22.98 -9.70
N VAL A 843 -5.17 -24.01 -9.85
CA VAL A 843 -6.36 -24.21 -8.99
C VAL A 843 -5.92 -24.34 -7.51
N ARG A 844 -4.87 -25.10 -7.24
CA ARG A 844 -4.33 -25.25 -5.89
C ARG A 844 -3.76 -23.93 -5.34
N LEU A 845 -3.05 -23.15 -6.17
CA LEU A 845 -2.56 -21.84 -5.81
C LEU A 845 -3.70 -20.91 -5.38
N GLN A 846 -4.77 -20.86 -6.16
CA GLN A 846 -5.94 -20.04 -5.84
C GLN A 846 -6.59 -20.47 -4.52
N ALA A 847 -6.72 -21.78 -4.28
CA ALA A 847 -7.24 -22.29 -3.01
C ALA A 847 -6.35 -21.92 -1.81
N LEU A 848 -5.02 -22.00 -1.96
CA LEU A 848 -4.06 -21.64 -0.90
C LEU A 848 -4.05 -20.14 -0.59
N LEU A 849 -4.38 -19.28 -1.56
CA LEU A 849 -4.40 -17.83 -1.40
C LEU A 849 -5.78 -17.28 -0.99
N SER A 850 -6.83 -18.11 -1.03
CA SER A 850 -8.17 -17.72 -0.60
C SER A 850 -8.23 -17.44 0.91
N PRO A 851 -9.07 -16.50 1.39
CA PRO A 851 -9.28 -16.27 2.82
C PRO A 851 -9.71 -17.53 3.56
N ALA A 852 -9.28 -17.70 4.82
CA ALA A 852 -9.56 -18.90 5.61
C ALA A 852 -11.07 -19.21 5.81
N GLU A 853 -11.92 -18.18 5.73
CA GLU A 853 -13.38 -18.31 5.86
C GLU A 853 -14.05 -19.05 4.67
N THR A 854 -13.34 -19.17 3.52
CA THR A 854 -13.83 -19.89 2.33
C THR A 854 -13.17 -21.26 2.16
N ARG A 855 -12.36 -21.69 3.11
CA ARG A 855 -11.74 -23.02 3.08
C ARG A 855 -12.72 -24.02 3.69
N ASP A 856 -13.63 -24.56 2.87
CA ASP A 856 -14.31 -25.80 3.23
C ASP A 856 -13.26 -26.92 3.24
N GLU A 857 -13.05 -27.50 4.42
CA GLU A 857 -12.11 -28.55 4.83
C GLU A 857 -10.63 -28.13 4.97
N PRO A 858 -9.95 -28.64 6.01
CA PRO A 858 -8.51 -28.52 6.10
C PRO A 858 -7.93 -29.23 4.88
N ALA A 859 -7.22 -28.48 4.02
CA ALA A 859 -6.41 -29.10 2.98
C ALA A 859 -5.51 -30.12 3.68
N ALA A 860 -5.86 -31.36 3.59
CA ALA A 860 -5.10 -32.45 4.19
C ALA A 860 -3.66 -32.30 3.75
N VAL A 861 -2.80 -32.15 4.73
CA VAL A 861 -1.36 -31.91 4.63
C VAL A 861 -0.67 -32.93 3.75
#